data_ea4dc290a97ad1aa7dfb5a19570565ef
#
_entry.id   ea4dc290a97ad1aa7dfb5a19570565ef
#
_cell.length_a   1.000
_cell.length_b   1.000
_cell.length_c   1.000
_cell.angle_alpha   90.00
_cell.angle_beta   90.00
_cell.angle_gamma   90.00
#
_symmetry.space_group_name_H-M   'P 1'
#
loop_
_entity.id
_entity.type
_entity.pdbx_description
1 polymer ?
#
loop_
_entity_poly.entity_id
_entity_poly.type
_entity_poly.pdbx_seq_one_letter_code
_entity_poly.pdbx_strand_id
1 'polypeptide(L)'
;MVSVEPLSAVPLGRMLKRMRHRGPDEGGLWGEGIGFVPCPDDFSPPHLPAGSRVWLGNRRLRILDLSPTGRQPMSNEDGTIWVAFNGEIVNFLSLRQTLHAKGHRFRSRTDTEVLVHAYEEWGERFVERLRGMFALAIWDGRNGGRLLLARDPLGIKPLYLWVDRQTPTSGEKLDGTARQLLFASEVRALLASGWIAPRLSKAGLWTYLCFGSVQEPFTLVEGITALPPGTVLTVTFAPDGLQITHRRYFHLPSSAEGKEQVADKSTALRALRELLTETMGEWLLSDVPLGIFLSGGIDSASVLSLARKALGEKAPLRTFTIAFREEAFNEAPLARQTAQQFGAEHTEVLVTPDEVLTRLPDALKAMDQPTMDGINTYFVSEAAKKAGLTVALSGLGGDEVFAGYSTFQSVPRLWRWQRWRSAPLLGQCLEALAPLLPIPPDAKAKLRSLLRGESFLPDGALSPCLPYLFARALFPPETVEELLAVGDGLNLAAWHERVAEVWAETEGLEALGKVSVLELRHYLLNTLLRDTDSMSMAHSLEVRPPLLDVAIVRTVLPLPDDWKRDGRTPKALLVAAVGDLPSSIVFRRKTTFTFPWAIWLRGPLRPVTQQALMDLPDLIGDFRPEGVRAIWQNFWDGKTSWSRVWALAVLSHWLRANEMKRG
;
A
#
# COMPACT_ATOMS: atom_id res chain seq x y z
N MET A 1 -14.29 -16.20 5.69
CA MET A 1 -15.61 -15.69 6.12
C MET A 1 -16.09 -16.43 7.36
N VAL A 2 -16.81 -15.74 8.20
CA VAL A 2 -17.35 -16.29 9.47
C VAL A 2 -18.80 -15.84 9.64
N SER A 3 -19.64 -16.70 10.21
CA SER A 3 -21.05 -16.41 10.51
C SER A 3 -21.53 -17.13 11.76
N VAL A 4 -22.52 -16.57 12.41
CA VAL A 4 -23.25 -17.22 13.53
C VAL A 4 -23.91 -18.51 13.05
N GLU A 5 -24.47 -18.48 11.84
CA GLU A 5 -25.15 -19.64 11.23
C GLU A 5 -24.26 -20.32 10.19
N PRO A 6 -24.45 -21.63 9.97
CA PRO A 6 -23.74 -22.35 8.92
C PRO A 6 -23.99 -21.75 7.53
N LEU A 7 -22.92 -21.59 6.74
CA LEU A 7 -22.93 -20.99 5.42
C LEU A 7 -22.56 -21.98 4.33
N SER A 8 -23.01 -21.68 3.10
CA SER A 8 -22.48 -22.28 1.89
C SER A 8 -21.10 -21.67 1.52
N ALA A 9 -20.22 -22.48 0.95
CA ALA A 9 -18.95 -22.00 0.41
C ALA A 9 -19.09 -21.23 -0.91
N VAL A 10 -20.28 -21.14 -1.52
CA VAL A 10 -20.50 -20.48 -2.83
C VAL A 10 -20.01 -19.04 -2.86
N PRO A 11 -20.28 -18.16 -1.88
CA PRO A 11 -19.73 -16.81 -1.86
C PRO A 11 -18.20 -16.80 -1.87
N LEU A 12 -17.55 -17.65 -1.05
CA LEU A 12 -16.09 -17.76 -1.02
C LEU A 12 -15.54 -18.25 -2.36
N GLY A 13 -16.21 -19.19 -3.01
CA GLY A 13 -15.82 -19.66 -4.35
C GLY A 13 -15.82 -18.54 -5.39
N ARG A 14 -16.83 -17.66 -5.39
CA ARG A 14 -16.88 -16.48 -6.25
C ARG A 14 -15.72 -15.52 -5.94
N MET A 15 -15.43 -15.29 -4.66
CA MET A 15 -14.31 -14.47 -4.20
C MET A 15 -12.97 -15.03 -4.71
N LEU A 16 -12.72 -16.33 -4.54
CA LEU A 16 -11.49 -17.00 -5.01
C LEU A 16 -11.35 -16.94 -6.54
N LYS A 17 -12.44 -17.14 -7.28
CA LYS A 17 -12.44 -17.00 -8.73
C LYS A 17 -12.05 -15.58 -9.16
N ARG A 18 -12.54 -14.57 -8.45
CA ARG A 18 -12.21 -13.15 -8.73
C ARG A 18 -10.74 -12.83 -8.45
N MET A 19 -10.09 -13.54 -7.51
CA MET A 19 -8.69 -13.35 -7.14
C MET A 19 -7.71 -14.30 -7.85
N ARG A 20 -8.12 -15.03 -8.89
CA ARG A 20 -7.27 -15.99 -9.59
C ARG A 20 -5.95 -15.39 -10.08
N HIS A 21 -5.97 -14.15 -10.56
CA HIS A 21 -4.79 -13.43 -11.03
C HIS A 21 -3.68 -13.30 -9.97
N ARG A 22 -4.02 -13.27 -8.67
CA ARG A 22 -3.04 -13.18 -7.59
C ARG A 22 -2.29 -14.49 -7.36
N GLY A 23 -2.96 -15.63 -7.55
CA GLY A 23 -2.39 -16.96 -7.34
C GLY A 23 -2.96 -17.95 -8.33
N PRO A 24 -2.39 -18.01 -9.57
CA PRO A 24 -2.89 -18.88 -10.62
C PRO A 24 -2.51 -20.35 -10.44
N ASP A 25 -1.50 -20.65 -9.59
CA ASP A 25 -0.89 -21.96 -9.54
C ASP A 25 -1.71 -22.99 -8.76
N GLU A 26 -2.47 -22.53 -7.75
CA GLU A 26 -3.28 -23.41 -6.92
C GLU A 26 -4.39 -22.63 -6.19
N GLY A 27 -5.53 -23.28 -5.99
CA GLY A 27 -6.62 -22.77 -5.15
C GLY A 27 -7.08 -23.81 -4.15
N GLY A 28 -7.40 -23.36 -2.92
CA GLY A 28 -7.95 -24.20 -1.88
C GLY A 28 -8.92 -23.45 -1.01
N LEU A 29 -9.88 -24.17 -0.47
CA LEU A 29 -10.75 -23.70 0.61
C LEU A 29 -10.81 -24.75 1.72
N TRP A 30 -11.09 -24.30 2.91
CA TRP A 30 -11.29 -25.13 4.09
C TRP A 30 -12.51 -24.64 4.87
N GLY A 31 -13.30 -25.58 5.35
CA GLY A 31 -14.46 -25.31 6.21
C GLY A 31 -14.39 -26.10 7.50
N GLU A 32 -14.75 -25.47 8.62
CA GLU A 32 -14.87 -26.13 9.92
C GLU A 32 -15.86 -27.29 9.82
N GLY A 33 -15.46 -28.50 10.26
CA GLY A 33 -16.26 -29.73 10.16
C GLY A 33 -16.33 -30.36 8.77
N ILE A 34 -15.75 -29.71 7.74
CA ILE A 34 -15.75 -30.20 6.35
C ILE A 34 -14.35 -30.61 5.89
N GLY A 35 -13.31 -29.84 6.32
CA GLY A 35 -11.93 -30.07 5.92
C GLY A 35 -11.53 -29.30 4.66
N PHE A 36 -10.37 -29.69 4.09
CA PHE A 36 -9.80 -29.06 2.91
C PHE A 36 -10.48 -29.51 1.63
N VAL A 37 -10.81 -28.55 0.76
CA VAL A 37 -11.41 -28.76 -0.57
C VAL A 37 -10.55 -28.06 -1.62
N PRO A 38 -10.00 -28.77 -2.62
CA PRO A 38 -9.32 -28.15 -3.75
C PRO A 38 -10.26 -27.21 -4.52
N CYS A 39 -9.73 -26.11 -5.02
CA CYS A 39 -10.47 -25.13 -5.79
C CYS A 39 -9.78 -24.95 -7.16
N PRO A 40 -9.99 -25.86 -8.14
CA PRO A 40 -9.42 -25.75 -9.48
C PRO A 40 -10.00 -24.54 -10.24
N ASP A 41 -9.41 -24.21 -11.38
CA ASP A 41 -9.78 -23.02 -12.15
C ASP A 41 -11.16 -23.09 -12.81
N ASP A 42 -11.58 -24.29 -13.19
CA ASP A 42 -12.89 -24.61 -13.77
C ASP A 42 -14.00 -24.77 -12.71
N PHE A 43 -13.70 -24.40 -11.50
CA PHE A 43 -14.53 -24.48 -10.33
C PHE A 43 -15.94 -23.92 -10.56
N SER A 44 -16.94 -24.78 -10.38
CA SER A 44 -18.35 -24.40 -10.49
C SER A 44 -18.96 -24.16 -9.09
N PRO A 45 -19.36 -22.93 -8.78
CA PRO A 45 -19.89 -22.58 -7.46
C PRO A 45 -21.06 -23.45 -6.94
N PRO A 46 -21.99 -23.95 -7.77
CA PRO A 46 -23.15 -24.69 -7.28
C PRO A 46 -22.83 -26.01 -6.57
N HIS A 47 -21.65 -26.57 -6.79
CA HIS A 47 -21.25 -27.88 -6.24
C HIS A 47 -20.39 -27.78 -4.97
N LEU A 48 -20.33 -26.59 -4.36
CA LEU A 48 -19.57 -26.39 -3.15
C LEU A 48 -20.28 -26.89 -1.89
N PRO A 49 -19.50 -27.39 -0.91
CA PRO A 49 -20.06 -27.80 0.35
C PRO A 49 -20.73 -26.64 1.10
N ALA A 50 -21.69 -26.98 1.94
CA ALA A 50 -22.38 -26.07 2.83
C ALA A 50 -22.35 -26.63 4.27
N GLY A 51 -22.69 -25.81 5.25
CA GLY A 51 -22.84 -26.25 6.62
C GLY A 51 -21.70 -25.92 7.57
N SER A 52 -20.74 -25.07 7.15
CA SER A 52 -19.70 -24.56 8.04
C SER A 52 -19.96 -23.12 8.46
N ARG A 53 -19.65 -22.78 9.72
CA ARG A 53 -19.70 -21.41 10.21
C ARG A 53 -18.44 -20.63 9.86
N VAL A 54 -17.34 -21.31 9.57
CA VAL A 54 -16.05 -20.71 9.26
C VAL A 54 -15.50 -21.29 7.97
N TRP A 55 -15.16 -20.40 7.05
CA TRP A 55 -14.55 -20.75 5.79
C TRP A 55 -13.27 -19.92 5.56
N LEU A 56 -12.17 -20.59 5.29
CA LEU A 56 -10.92 -19.99 4.81
C LEU A 56 -10.70 -20.35 3.34
N GLY A 57 -10.12 -19.44 2.57
CA GLY A 57 -9.78 -19.68 1.18
C GLY A 57 -8.51 -18.97 0.77
N ASN A 58 -7.75 -19.57 -0.15
CA ASN A 58 -6.51 -19.02 -0.65
C ASN A 58 -6.35 -19.30 -2.15
N ARG A 59 -5.71 -18.35 -2.85
CA ARG A 59 -5.16 -18.51 -4.19
C ARG A 59 -3.65 -18.36 -4.09
N ARG A 60 -2.92 -19.43 -4.36
CA ARG A 60 -1.47 -19.54 -4.15
C ARG A 60 -0.70 -19.18 -5.42
N LEU A 61 0.24 -18.26 -5.29
CA LEU A 61 1.39 -18.10 -6.17
C LEU A 61 2.56 -18.84 -5.51
N ARG A 62 3.09 -19.86 -6.17
CA ARG A 62 4.17 -20.69 -5.62
C ARG A 62 5.50 -19.94 -5.71
N ILE A 63 6.08 -19.59 -4.57
CA ILE A 63 7.36 -18.89 -4.46
C ILE A 63 8.34 -19.68 -3.62
N LEU A 64 7.94 -20.10 -2.41
CA LEU A 64 8.68 -21.01 -1.56
C LEU A 64 8.00 -22.37 -1.51
N ASP A 65 8.78 -23.43 -1.56
CA ASP A 65 8.33 -24.82 -1.59
C ASP A 65 7.30 -25.07 -2.72
N LEU A 66 7.78 -25.35 -3.93
CA LEU A 66 6.94 -25.56 -5.12
C LEU A 66 6.11 -26.86 -5.05
N SER A 67 6.30 -27.68 -4.03
CA SER A 67 5.60 -28.95 -3.84
C SER A 67 4.17 -28.76 -3.29
N PRO A 68 3.34 -29.81 -3.35
CA PRO A 68 1.99 -29.78 -2.76
C PRO A 68 1.95 -29.60 -1.24
N THR A 69 3.06 -29.80 -0.51
CA THR A 69 3.10 -29.61 0.94
C THR A 69 2.95 -28.14 1.35
N GLY A 70 3.25 -27.20 0.42
CA GLY A 70 3.00 -25.76 0.62
C GLY A 70 1.58 -25.29 0.34
N ARG A 71 0.62 -26.20 0.15
CA ARG A 71 -0.78 -25.89 -0.15
C ARG A 71 -1.45 -25.11 0.97
N GLN A 72 -2.36 -24.18 0.58
CA GLN A 72 -3.12 -23.36 1.51
C GLN A 72 -4.64 -23.45 1.23
N PRO A 73 -5.53 -23.30 2.26
CA PRO A 73 -5.22 -23.16 3.69
C PRO A 73 -4.43 -24.33 4.25
N MET A 74 -3.50 -24.05 5.19
CA MET A 74 -2.58 -25.03 5.78
C MET A 74 -2.89 -25.22 7.27
N SER A 75 -2.72 -26.46 7.78
CA SER A 75 -2.94 -26.77 9.19
C SER A 75 -1.67 -27.20 9.92
N ASN A 76 -1.75 -27.17 11.26
CA ASN A 76 -0.88 -27.92 12.13
C ASN A 76 -1.12 -29.45 11.99
N GLU A 77 -0.40 -30.28 12.77
CA GLU A 77 -0.37 -31.73 12.61
C GLU A 77 -1.72 -32.39 12.93
N ASP A 78 -2.45 -31.87 13.92
CA ASP A 78 -3.74 -32.42 14.38
C ASP A 78 -4.97 -31.78 13.70
N GLY A 79 -4.76 -30.78 12.85
CA GLY A 79 -5.81 -30.10 12.12
C GLY A 79 -6.70 -29.18 12.96
N THR A 80 -6.25 -28.78 14.15
CA THR A 80 -6.99 -27.86 15.03
C THR A 80 -6.76 -26.40 14.70
N ILE A 81 -5.63 -26.06 14.11
CA ILE A 81 -5.26 -24.69 13.69
C ILE A 81 -5.08 -24.65 12.19
N TRP A 82 -5.71 -23.67 11.55
CA TRP A 82 -5.62 -23.47 10.10
C TRP A 82 -5.23 -22.03 9.75
N VAL A 83 -4.39 -21.86 8.74
CA VAL A 83 -3.95 -20.54 8.23
C VAL A 83 -4.25 -20.37 6.76
N ALA A 84 -4.75 -19.18 6.39
CA ALA A 84 -4.73 -18.64 5.04
C ALA A 84 -3.86 -17.37 5.05
N PHE A 85 -2.87 -17.30 4.17
CA PHE A 85 -1.80 -16.31 4.22
C PHE A 85 -1.51 -15.73 2.83
N ASN A 86 -1.35 -14.41 2.78
CA ASN A 86 -0.90 -13.65 1.63
C ASN A 86 0.31 -12.82 2.05
N GLY A 87 1.50 -13.18 1.58
CA GLY A 87 2.72 -12.45 1.90
C GLY A 87 3.99 -13.30 1.89
N GLU A 88 5.00 -12.81 2.60
CA GLU A 88 6.30 -13.44 2.79
C GLU A 88 6.81 -13.12 4.20
N ILE A 89 7.16 -14.12 4.98
CA ILE A 89 7.81 -14.00 6.30
C ILE A 89 9.31 -14.16 6.14
N VAL A 90 10.02 -13.05 6.01
CA VAL A 90 11.45 -13.06 5.63
C VAL A 90 12.36 -13.69 6.70
N ASN A 91 11.99 -13.61 7.97
CA ASN A 91 12.73 -14.24 9.08
C ASN A 91 12.27 -15.66 9.41
N PHE A 92 11.56 -16.33 8.48
CA PHE A 92 10.98 -17.66 8.74
C PHE A 92 12.02 -18.73 9.07
N LEU A 93 13.23 -18.65 8.53
CA LEU A 93 14.29 -19.62 8.81
C LEU A 93 14.72 -19.59 10.29
N SER A 94 14.91 -18.40 10.87
CA SER A 94 15.27 -18.24 12.28
C SER A 94 14.12 -18.63 13.21
N LEU A 95 12.88 -18.30 12.85
CA LEU A 95 11.68 -18.73 13.58
C LEU A 95 11.54 -20.25 13.54
N ARG A 96 11.75 -20.88 12.40
CA ARG A 96 11.71 -22.33 12.21
C ARG A 96 12.75 -23.04 13.09
N GLN A 97 13.97 -22.53 13.16
CA GLN A 97 15.02 -23.08 14.07
C GLN A 97 14.58 -22.98 15.53
N THR A 98 14.04 -21.84 15.94
CA THR A 98 13.54 -21.62 17.31
C THR A 98 12.39 -22.58 17.65
N LEU A 99 11.43 -22.74 16.75
CA LEU A 99 10.28 -23.63 16.93
C LEU A 99 10.71 -25.11 16.92
N HIS A 100 11.64 -25.49 16.05
CA HIS A 100 12.21 -26.84 16.05
C HIS A 100 12.90 -27.18 17.36
N ALA A 101 13.65 -26.23 17.92
CA ALA A 101 14.29 -26.42 19.24
C ALA A 101 13.26 -26.58 20.38
N LYS A 102 12.02 -26.12 20.19
CA LYS A 102 10.90 -26.30 21.14
C LYS A 102 10.06 -27.56 20.86
N GLY A 103 10.45 -28.38 19.87
CA GLY A 103 9.84 -29.67 19.59
C GLY A 103 8.81 -29.66 18.43
N HIS A 104 8.53 -28.52 17.79
CA HIS A 104 7.68 -28.47 16.62
C HIS A 104 8.29 -29.21 15.43
N ARG A 105 7.45 -29.88 14.65
CA ARG A 105 7.86 -30.65 13.46
C ARG A 105 7.27 -30.03 12.22
N PHE A 106 8.06 -29.90 11.16
CA PHE A 106 7.67 -29.27 9.91
C PHE A 106 7.57 -30.31 8.78
N ARG A 107 6.54 -30.19 7.95
CA ARG A 107 6.27 -31.08 6.79
C ARG A 107 6.65 -30.41 5.46
N SER A 108 6.62 -29.08 5.44
CA SER A 108 6.95 -28.27 4.27
C SER A 108 8.23 -27.44 4.50
N ARG A 109 8.66 -26.74 3.46
CA ARG A 109 9.74 -25.77 3.53
C ARG A 109 9.25 -24.33 3.40
N THR A 110 7.90 -24.12 3.42
CA THR A 110 7.32 -22.80 3.28
C THR A 110 7.50 -21.98 4.56
N ASP A 111 7.43 -20.67 4.41
CA ASP A 111 7.24 -19.71 5.49
C ASP A 111 5.85 -19.81 6.13
N THR A 112 4.83 -20.25 5.36
CA THR A 112 3.44 -20.38 5.82
C THR A 112 3.30 -21.35 7.01
N GLU A 113 4.04 -22.49 7.00
CA GLU A 113 3.95 -23.47 8.10
C GLU A 113 4.48 -22.91 9.42
N VAL A 114 5.44 -22.00 9.36
CA VAL A 114 5.96 -21.33 10.57
C VAL A 114 4.85 -20.58 11.31
N LEU A 115 3.83 -20.08 10.61
CA LEU A 115 2.74 -19.30 11.21
C LEU A 115 1.87 -20.15 12.15
N VAL A 116 1.51 -21.37 11.75
CA VAL A 116 0.69 -22.25 12.62
C VAL A 116 1.45 -22.66 13.87
N HIS A 117 2.73 -23.04 13.76
CA HIS A 117 3.56 -23.41 14.90
C HIS A 117 3.92 -22.21 15.78
N ALA A 118 4.13 -21.03 15.18
CA ALA A 118 4.34 -19.80 15.94
C ALA A 118 3.10 -19.40 16.76
N TYR A 119 1.90 -19.58 16.17
CA TYR A 119 0.65 -19.35 16.90
C TYR A 119 0.46 -20.38 18.03
N GLU A 120 0.78 -21.65 17.83
CA GLU A 120 0.72 -22.68 18.87
C GLU A 120 1.62 -22.31 20.07
N GLU A 121 2.84 -21.87 19.80
CA GLU A 121 3.83 -21.59 20.82
C GLU A 121 3.58 -20.28 21.56
N TRP A 122 3.19 -19.19 20.85
CA TRP A 122 3.14 -17.84 21.42
C TRP A 122 1.73 -17.22 21.43
N GLY A 123 0.70 -17.96 20.99
CA GLY A 123 -0.66 -17.43 20.90
C GLY A 123 -0.74 -16.19 20.01
N GLU A 124 -1.66 -15.27 20.29
CA GLU A 124 -1.87 -14.05 19.50
C GLU A 124 -0.64 -13.13 19.42
N ARG A 125 0.33 -13.29 20.33
CA ARG A 125 1.56 -12.49 20.32
C ARG A 125 2.60 -12.95 19.31
N PHE A 126 2.39 -14.06 18.59
CA PHE A 126 3.30 -14.53 17.56
C PHE A 126 3.57 -13.46 16.47
N VAL A 127 2.57 -12.62 16.14
CA VAL A 127 2.70 -11.54 15.13
C VAL A 127 3.80 -10.52 15.47
N GLU A 128 4.11 -10.35 16.76
CA GLU A 128 5.16 -9.43 17.23
C GLU A 128 6.58 -9.94 16.89
N ARG A 129 6.71 -11.23 16.52
CA ARG A 129 7.97 -11.89 16.14
C ARG A 129 8.17 -11.99 14.62
N LEU A 130 7.13 -11.70 13.85
CA LEU A 130 7.18 -11.80 12.39
C LEU A 130 7.87 -10.57 11.78
N ARG A 131 8.76 -10.83 10.81
CA ARG A 131 9.28 -9.80 9.90
C ARG A 131 8.91 -10.18 8.48
N GLY A 132 8.54 -9.18 7.69
CA GLY A 132 8.12 -9.35 6.30
C GLY A 132 6.86 -8.56 5.97
N MET A 133 6.16 -9.02 4.97
CA MET A 133 4.92 -8.42 4.45
C MET A 133 3.81 -9.46 4.51
N PHE A 134 2.69 -9.16 5.17
CA PHE A 134 1.64 -10.16 5.35
C PHE A 134 0.25 -9.62 5.63
N ALA A 135 -0.72 -10.37 5.13
CA ALA A 135 -2.09 -10.40 5.59
C ALA A 135 -2.48 -11.87 5.82
N LEU A 136 -2.94 -12.20 7.01
CA LEU A 136 -3.21 -13.58 7.37
C LEU A 136 -4.53 -13.75 8.15
N ALA A 137 -5.09 -14.96 8.04
CA ALA A 137 -6.21 -15.42 8.83
C ALA A 137 -5.83 -16.74 9.49
N ILE A 138 -5.92 -16.83 10.82
CA ILE A 138 -5.76 -18.07 11.57
C ILE A 138 -7.10 -18.45 12.19
N TRP A 139 -7.52 -19.67 11.94
CA TRP A 139 -8.60 -20.32 12.68
C TRP A 139 -8.00 -21.26 13.72
N ASP A 140 -8.37 -21.07 14.98
CA ASP A 140 -8.09 -21.97 16.09
C ASP A 140 -9.41 -22.61 16.54
N GLY A 141 -9.60 -23.89 16.22
CA GLY A 141 -10.80 -24.65 16.56
C GLY A 141 -10.89 -25.09 18.02
N ARG A 142 -9.85 -24.83 18.82
CA ARG A 142 -9.80 -25.18 20.25
C ARG A 142 -10.64 -24.20 21.07
N ASN A 143 -11.09 -24.62 22.25
CA ASN A 143 -11.76 -23.78 23.25
C ASN A 143 -12.95 -22.95 22.73
N GLY A 144 -13.79 -23.54 21.89
CA GLY A 144 -14.98 -22.89 21.34
C GLY A 144 -14.80 -22.15 20.03
N GLY A 145 -13.59 -22.15 19.51
CA GLY A 145 -13.26 -21.58 18.20
C GLY A 145 -12.97 -20.08 18.22
N ARG A 146 -11.89 -19.69 17.49
CA ARG A 146 -11.45 -18.30 17.35
C ARG A 146 -10.88 -18.06 15.96
N LEU A 147 -11.31 -17.00 15.31
CA LEU A 147 -10.63 -16.47 14.11
C LEU A 147 -9.78 -15.26 14.48
N LEU A 148 -8.54 -15.27 14.03
CA LEU A 148 -7.61 -14.15 14.14
C LEU A 148 -7.26 -13.66 12.75
N LEU A 149 -7.39 -12.36 12.50
CA LEU A 149 -6.91 -11.69 11.29
C LEU A 149 -5.77 -10.75 11.67
N ALA A 150 -4.68 -10.75 10.91
CA ALA A 150 -3.57 -9.84 11.18
C ALA A 150 -3.01 -9.26 9.89
N ARG A 151 -2.55 -8.00 9.97
CA ARG A 151 -1.91 -7.27 8.87
C ARG A 151 -0.54 -6.76 9.31
N ASP A 152 0.44 -6.81 8.40
CA ASP A 152 1.82 -6.41 8.67
C ASP A 152 1.97 -4.99 9.22
N PRO A 153 3.12 -4.66 9.85
CA PRO A 153 3.36 -3.38 10.53
C PRO A 153 3.18 -2.13 9.68
N LEU A 154 3.44 -2.21 8.37
CA LEU A 154 3.36 -1.08 7.45
C LEU A 154 2.16 -1.15 6.50
N GLY A 155 1.42 -2.29 6.48
CA GLY A 155 0.29 -2.51 5.60
C GLY A 155 0.71 -2.80 4.14
N ILE A 156 1.88 -3.42 3.95
CA ILE A 156 2.41 -3.79 2.62
C ILE A 156 1.41 -4.71 1.90
N LYS A 157 0.87 -5.70 2.62
CA LYS A 157 -0.21 -6.54 2.08
C LYS A 157 -1.57 -6.00 2.50
N PRO A 158 -2.53 -5.92 1.55
CA PRO A 158 -3.89 -5.43 1.84
C PRO A 158 -4.74 -6.48 2.57
N LEU A 159 -5.62 -6.00 3.44
CA LEU A 159 -6.66 -6.81 4.08
C LEU A 159 -7.92 -5.96 4.31
N TYR A 160 -8.99 -6.30 3.61
CA TYR A 160 -10.28 -5.62 3.67
C TYR A 160 -11.32 -6.46 4.39
N LEU A 161 -12.23 -5.77 5.07
CA LEU A 161 -13.26 -6.35 5.92
C LEU A 161 -14.63 -5.82 5.52
N TRP A 162 -15.64 -6.67 5.59
CA TRP A 162 -17.04 -6.30 5.65
C TRP A 162 -17.68 -7.01 6.83
N VAL A 163 -18.42 -6.24 7.66
CA VAL A 163 -19.02 -6.72 8.89
C VAL A 163 -20.52 -6.42 8.86
N ASP A 164 -21.35 -7.48 8.92
CA ASP A 164 -22.81 -7.34 9.04
C ASP A 164 -23.18 -7.06 10.49
N ARG A 165 -23.51 -5.80 10.79
CA ARG A 165 -23.93 -5.34 12.13
C ARG A 165 -25.43 -5.12 12.18
N GLN A 166 -26.05 -5.55 13.28
CA GLN A 166 -27.50 -5.38 13.47
C GLN A 166 -27.92 -3.91 13.68
N THR A 167 -27.03 -3.07 14.18
CA THR A 167 -27.24 -1.64 14.38
C THR A 167 -26.16 -0.87 13.65
N PRO A 168 -26.52 0.12 12.81
CA PRO A 168 -25.56 1.04 12.25
C PRO A 168 -24.88 1.79 13.40
N THR A 169 -23.64 1.50 13.69
CA THR A 169 -22.85 2.33 14.60
C THR A 169 -22.45 3.58 13.87
N SER A 170 -22.66 4.73 14.47
CA SER A 170 -22.12 6.01 13.99
C SER A 170 -20.59 5.97 14.10
N GLY A 171 -19.93 5.65 13.02
CA GLY A 171 -18.49 5.45 12.94
C GLY A 171 -18.14 4.00 12.62
N GLU A 172 -17.10 3.81 11.81
CA GLU A 172 -16.61 2.50 11.38
C GLU A 172 -15.76 1.84 12.48
N LYS A 173 -16.34 1.64 13.66
CA LYS A 173 -15.64 0.94 14.76
C LYS A 173 -15.39 -0.50 14.37
N LEU A 174 -14.16 -0.99 14.57
CA LEU A 174 -13.80 -2.38 14.35
C LEU A 174 -14.43 -3.31 15.42
N ASP A 175 -14.48 -2.85 16.66
CA ASP A 175 -15.02 -3.64 17.78
C ASP A 175 -16.56 -3.68 17.82
N GLY A 176 -17.09 -4.74 18.39
CA GLY A 176 -18.52 -4.91 18.66
C GLY A 176 -19.07 -6.26 18.22
N THR A 177 -20.40 -6.39 18.22
CA THR A 177 -21.13 -7.60 17.84
C THR A 177 -21.52 -7.57 16.36
N ALA A 178 -21.49 -8.74 15.71
CA ALA A 178 -21.88 -8.92 14.32
C ALA A 178 -22.58 -10.27 14.10
N ARG A 179 -23.26 -10.43 12.98
CA ARG A 179 -23.77 -11.72 12.51
C ARG A 179 -22.79 -12.42 11.57
N GLN A 180 -22.13 -11.63 10.73
CA GLN A 180 -21.26 -12.15 9.68
C GLN A 180 -20.04 -11.24 9.52
N LEU A 181 -18.93 -11.84 9.12
CA LEU A 181 -17.71 -11.14 8.72
C LEU A 181 -17.15 -11.78 7.45
N LEU A 182 -16.89 -10.95 6.44
CA LEU A 182 -16.11 -11.29 5.26
C LEU A 182 -14.76 -10.57 5.30
N PHE A 183 -13.73 -11.21 4.77
CA PHE A 183 -12.41 -10.61 4.60
C PHE A 183 -11.75 -11.08 3.31
N ALA A 184 -10.97 -10.21 2.69
CA ALA A 184 -10.23 -10.52 1.46
C ALA A 184 -9.05 -9.57 1.26
N SER A 185 -8.12 -9.95 0.38
CA SER A 185 -7.01 -9.10 -0.06
C SER A 185 -7.45 -8.01 -1.04
N GLU A 186 -8.65 -8.10 -1.63
CA GLU A 186 -9.18 -7.14 -2.62
C GLU A 186 -10.66 -6.83 -2.36
N VAL A 187 -11.02 -5.56 -2.57
CA VAL A 187 -12.41 -5.07 -2.46
C VAL A 187 -13.31 -5.75 -3.49
N ARG A 188 -12.83 -5.92 -4.72
CA ARG A 188 -13.58 -6.60 -5.79
C ARG A 188 -13.89 -8.07 -5.47
N ALA A 189 -13.08 -8.72 -4.63
CA ALA A 189 -13.38 -10.07 -4.15
C ALA A 189 -14.54 -10.07 -3.18
N LEU A 190 -14.60 -9.10 -2.25
CA LEU A 190 -15.72 -8.93 -1.33
C LEU A 190 -17.02 -8.65 -2.09
N LEU A 191 -17.00 -7.78 -3.09
CA LEU A 191 -18.17 -7.54 -3.96
C LEU A 191 -18.61 -8.81 -4.70
N ALA A 192 -17.68 -9.63 -5.18
CA ALA A 192 -17.98 -10.88 -5.87
C ALA A 192 -18.66 -11.93 -4.99
N SER A 193 -18.65 -11.78 -3.67
CA SER A 193 -19.42 -12.65 -2.76
C SER A 193 -20.91 -12.62 -3.07
N GLY A 194 -21.42 -11.48 -3.55
CA GLY A 194 -22.83 -11.21 -3.78
C GLY A 194 -23.61 -10.79 -2.52
N TRP A 195 -22.93 -10.60 -1.39
CA TRP A 195 -23.55 -10.14 -0.14
C TRP A 195 -23.51 -8.63 0.03
N ILE A 196 -22.61 -7.96 -0.67
CA ILE A 196 -22.35 -6.53 -0.52
C ILE A 196 -22.88 -5.80 -1.75
N ALA A 197 -23.76 -4.84 -1.53
CA ALA A 197 -24.24 -3.97 -2.61
C ALA A 197 -23.12 -3.01 -3.04
N PRO A 198 -22.90 -2.81 -4.35
CA PRO A 198 -21.89 -1.89 -4.86
C PRO A 198 -22.35 -0.43 -4.71
N ARG A 199 -22.41 0.07 -3.47
CA ARG A 199 -22.76 1.45 -3.13
C ARG A 199 -21.49 2.27 -2.94
N LEU A 200 -21.51 3.50 -3.42
CA LEU A 200 -20.38 4.42 -3.32
C LEU A 200 -20.26 4.98 -1.89
N SER A 201 -19.06 4.89 -1.31
CA SER A 201 -18.71 5.55 -0.05
C SER A 201 -18.47 7.04 -0.28
N LYS A 202 -19.28 7.92 0.32
CA LYS A 202 -19.09 9.38 0.25
C LYS A 202 -17.75 9.80 0.86
N ALA A 203 -17.38 9.22 2.01
CA ALA A 203 -16.10 9.47 2.66
C ALA A 203 -14.92 8.96 1.82
N GLY A 204 -15.04 7.75 1.24
CA GLY A 204 -14.06 7.22 0.30
C GLY A 204 -13.87 8.12 -0.91
N LEU A 205 -14.96 8.60 -1.51
CA LEU A 205 -14.93 9.53 -2.66
C LEU A 205 -14.26 10.86 -2.28
N TRP A 206 -14.64 11.44 -1.16
CA TRP A 206 -14.05 12.70 -0.69
C TRP A 206 -12.54 12.59 -0.49
N THR A 207 -12.08 11.54 0.22
CA THR A 207 -10.65 11.32 0.43
C THR A 207 -9.90 11.03 -0.87
N TYR A 208 -10.52 10.29 -1.81
CA TYR A 208 -9.97 10.08 -3.15
C TYR A 208 -9.73 11.40 -3.89
N LEU A 209 -10.71 12.27 -3.91
CA LEU A 209 -10.57 13.58 -4.57
C LEU A 209 -9.49 14.42 -3.88
N CYS A 210 -9.47 14.44 -2.56
CA CYS A 210 -8.45 15.19 -1.82
C CYS A 210 -7.03 14.70 -2.11
N PHE A 211 -6.78 13.39 -2.26
CA PHE A 211 -5.43 12.82 -2.29
C PHE A 211 -5.07 12.03 -3.55
N GLY A 212 -6.01 11.82 -4.47
CA GLY A 212 -5.80 10.98 -5.67
C GLY A 212 -5.77 9.48 -5.37
N SER A 213 -6.07 9.09 -4.13
CA SER A 213 -6.24 7.72 -3.65
C SER A 213 -7.16 7.72 -2.44
N VAL A 214 -7.93 6.64 -2.24
CA VAL A 214 -8.81 6.51 -1.07
C VAL A 214 -7.97 6.32 0.18
N GLN A 215 -8.26 7.06 1.25
CA GLN A 215 -7.50 6.99 2.51
C GLN A 215 -8.11 5.97 3.47
N GLU A 216 -7.29 5.06 4.00
CA GLU A 216 -7.72 4.13 5.05
C GLU A 216 -8.19 4.87 6.31
N PRO A 217 -9.24 4.36 6.99
CA PRO A 217 -9.80 3.00 6.84
C PRO A 217 -10.82 2.85 5.71
N PHE A 218 -11.17 3.90 4.98
CA PHE A 218 -12.19 3.86 3.94
C PHE A 218 -11.75 3.04 2.72
N THR A 219 -12.76 2.53 2.02
CA THR A 219 -12.68 2.12 0.62
C THR A 219 -13.66 2.95 -0.20
N LEU A 220 -13.63 2.80 -1.52
CA LEU A 220 -14.63 3.47 -2.36
C LEU A 220 -16.01 2.79 -2.31
N VAL A 221 -16.13 1.64 -1.63
CA VAL A 221 -17.37 0.88 -1.43
C VAL A 221 -17.86 1.04 0.00
N GLU A 222 -19.10 1.47 0.16
CA GLU A 222 -19.75 1.61 1.47
C GLU A 222 -19.77 0.29 2.24
N GLY A 223 -19.44 0.35 3.54
CA GLY A 223 -19.44 -0.80 4.44
C GLY A 223 -18.20 -1.71 4.32
N ILE A 224 -17.29 -1.46 3.36
CA ILE A 224 -16.00 -2.15 3.29
C ILE A 224 -14.90 -1.26 3.86
N THR A 225 -14.15 -1.78 4.83
CA THR A 225 -13.04 -1.08 5.48
C THR A 225 -11.73 -1.84 5.35
N ALA A 226 -10.61 -1.14 5.41
CA ALA A 226 -9.29 -1.75 5.51
C ALA A 226 -8.94 -2.03 6.97
N LEU A 227 -8.39 -3.23 7.28
CA LEU A 227 -7.77 -3.47 8.58
C LEU A 227 -6.51 -2.61 8.70
N PRO A 228 -6.35 -1.78 9.74
CA PRO A 228 -5.19 -0.92 9.88
C PRO A 228 -3.87 -1.70 9.95
N PRO A 229 -2.74 -1.13 9.46
CA PRO A 229 -1.42 -1.73 9.62
C PRO A 229 -1.06 -2.02 11.07
N GLY A 230 -0.34 -3.12 11.30
CA GLY A 230 0.12 -3.51 12.64
C GLY A 230 -1.02 -3.88 13.60
N THR A 231 -2.14 -4.36 13.08
CA THR A 231 -3.35 -4.69 13.86
C THR A 231 -3.68 -6.18 13.77
N VAL A 232 -4.11 -6.72 14.89
CA VAL A 232 -4.75 -8.02 15.03
C VAL A 232 -6.23 -7.78 15.35
N LEU A 233 -7.11 -8.47 14.63
CA LEU A 233 -8.54 -8.52 14.88
C LEU A 233 -8.90 -9.95 15.27
N THR A 234 -9.60 -10.11 16.39
CA THR A 234 -10.02 -11.40 16.94
C THR A 234 -11.54 -11.49 16.89
N VAL A 235 -12.04 -12.63 16.40
CA VAL A 235 -13.47 -12.95 16.34
C VAL A 235 -13.72 -14.21 17.11
N THR A 236 -14.66 -14.15 18.07
CA THR A 236 -15.12 -15.30 18.87
C THR A 236 -16.64 -15.44 18.77
N PHE A 237 -17.14 -16.63 19.03
CA PHE A 237 -18.58 -16.89 19.09
C PHE A 237 -19.11 -16.58 20.48
N ALA A 238 -20.16 -15.76 20.56
CA ALA A 238 -20.88 -15.40 21.76
C ALA A 238 -22.39 -15.71 21.60
N PRO A 239 -23.18 -15.80 22.69
CA PRO A 239 -24.60 -16.09 22.60
C PRO A 239 -25.42 -15.11 21.76
N ASP A 240 -24.96 -13.84 21.69
CA ASP A 240 -25.59 -12.73 20.99
C ASP A 240 -25.00 -12.47 19.59
N GLY A 241 -24.02 -13.26 19.15
CA GLY A 241 -23.43 -13.12 17.84
C GLY A 241 -21.91 -13.38 17.79
N LEU A 242 -21.25 -12.81 16.80
CA LEU A 242 -19.79 -12.77 16.70
C LEU A 242 -19.29 -11.59 17.52
N GLN A 243 -18.46 -11.84 18.51
CA GLN A 243 -17.76 -10.78 19.23
C GLN A 243 -16.46 -10.45 18.51
N ILE A 244 -16.32 -9.21 18.09
CA ILE A 244 -15.14 -8.71 17.38
C ILE A 244 -14.39 -7.76 18.31
N THR A 245 -13.09 -7.99 18.47
CA THR A 245 -12.14 -7.12 19.18
C THR A 245 -10.89 -6.92 18.36
N HIS A 246 -10.23 -5.77 18.52
CA HIS A 246 -8.96 -5.55 17.85
C HIS A 246 -7.90 -5.04 18.82
N ARG A 247 -6.63 -5.29 18.46
CA ARG A 247 -5.45 -4.82 19.18
C ARG A 247 -4.39 -4.36 18.18
N ARG A 248 -3.87 -3.17 18.35
CA ARG A 248 -2.68 -2.74 17.64
C ARG A 248 -1.44 -3.38 18.30
N TYR A 249 -0.72 -4.21 17.56
CA TYR A 249 0.46 -4.92 18.05
C TYR A 249 1.77 -4.22 17.69
N PHE A 250 1.71 -3.26 16.75
CA PHE A 250 2.89 -2.52 16.30
C PHE A 250 2.63 -1.03 16.21
N HIS A 251 3.54 -0.25 16.78
CA HIS A 251 3.65 1.20 16.63
C HIS A 251 5.01 1.56 16.04
N LEU A 252 5.06 2.63 15.26
CA LEU A 252 6.34 3.15 14.80
C LEU A 252 7.15 3.67 16.00
N PRO A 253 8.49 3.50 16.01
CA PRO A 253 9.31 3.81 17.19
C PRO A 253 9.31 5.30 17.49
N SER A 254 9.18 5.64 18.78
CA SER A 254 9.40 6.98 19.30
C SER A 254 10.90 7.26 19.52
N SER A 255 11.25 8.55 19.71
CA SER A 255 12.67 8.91 19.94
C SER A 255 13.26 8.36 21.25
N ALA A 256 12.41 8.01 22.23
CA ALA A 256 12.89 7.45 23.50
C ALA A 256 13.52 6.06 23.29
N GLU A 257 12.98 5.26 22.36
CA GLU A 257 13.48 3.92 22.07
C GLU A 257 14.82 3.92 21.29
N GLY A 258 15.14 4.99 20.57
CA GLY A 258 16.33 5.08 19.70
C GLY A 258 17.53 5.82 20.31
N LYS A 259 17.29 6.77 21.21
CA LYS A 259 18.38 7.61 21.78
C LYS A 259 19.29 6.88 22.77
N GLU A 260 18.80 5.85 23.43
CA GLU A 260 19.59 5.04 24.37
C GLU A 260 20.56 4.06 23.68
N GLN A 261 20.38 3.78 22.38
CA GLN A 261 21.09 2.70 21.71
C GLN A 261 22.30 3.11 20.86
N VAL A 262 22.49 4.39 20.52
CA VAL A 262 23.56 4.78 19.59
C VAL A 262 24.35 5.99 20.08
N ALA A 263 25.63 5.74 20.46
CA ALA A 263 26.53 6.75 21.02
C ALA A 263 27.02 7.80 20.00
N ASP A 264 27.19 7.43 18.72
CA ASP A 264 27.71 8.30 17.67
C ASP A 264 27.30 7.87 16.25
N LYS A 265 27.39 8.79 15.29
CA LYS A 265 27.00 8.60 13.89
C LYS A 265 27.77 7.47 13.20
N SER A 266 29.04 7.28 13.51
CA SER A 266 29.89 6.27 12.86
C SER A 266 29.46 4.85 13.26
N THR A 267 29.14 4.65 14.51
CA THR A 267 28.60 3.40 15.06
C THR A 267 27.23 3.10 14.46
N ALA A 268 26.33 4.11 14.39
CA ALA A 268 25.03 3.98 13.75
C ALA A 268 25.14 3.57 12.28
N LEU A 269 26.05 4.19 11.52
CA LEU A 269 26.26 3.86 10.12
C LEU A 269 26.77 2.44 9.89
N ARG A 270 27.64 1.95 10.77
CA ARG A 270 28.14 0.58 10.71
C ARG A 270 27.04 -0.43 10.98
N ALA A 271 26.28 -0.23 12.06
CA ALA A 271 25.15 -1.08 12.41
C ALA A 271 24.06 -1.06 11.31
N LEU A 272 23.77 0.10 10.73
CA LEU A 272 22.82 0.22 9.63
C LEU A 272 23.30 -0.51 8.37
N ARG A 273 24.59 -0.46 8.05
CA ARG A 273 25.18 -1.20 6.90
C ARG A 273 25.04 -2.69 7.06
N GLU A 274 25.34 -3.22 8.26
CA GLU A 274 25.19 -4.64 8.60
C GLU A 274 23.72 -5.05 8.49
N LEU A 275 22.82 -4.29 9.11
CA LEU A 275 21.37 -4.52 9.06
C LEU A 275 20.81 -4.52 7.64
N LEU A 276 21.18 -3.54 6.81
CA LEU A 276 20.74 -3.46 5.41
C LEU A 276 21.19 -4.68 4.61
N THR A 277 22.42 -5.16 4.83
CA THR A 277 22.97 -6.33 4.11
C THR A 277 22.33 -7.63 4.57
N GLU A 278 22.15 -7.82 5.88
CA GLU A 278 21.47 -8.98 6.45
C GLU A 278 20.02 -9.06 5.99
N THR A 279 19.28 -7.97 6.15
CA THR A 279 17.89 -7.85 5.69
C THR A 279 17.76 -8.15 4.20
N MET A 280 18.67 -7.63 3.38
CA MET A 280 18.64 -7.92 1.95
C MET A 280 18.78 -9.42 1.67
N GLY A 281 19.65 -10.14 2.39
CA GLY A 281 19.80 -11.58 2.27
C GLY A 281 18.49 -12.33 2.55
N GLU A 282 17.74 -11.92 3.56
CA GLU A 282 16.44 -12.53 3.90
C GLU A 282 15.38 -12.25 2.80
N TRP A 283 15.31 -11.03 2.26
CA TRP A 283 14.34 -10.65 1.22
C TRP A 283 14.63 -11.28 -0.15
N LEU A 284 15.84 -11.79 -0.37
CA LEU A 284 16.25 -12.47 -1.61
C LEU A 284 15.83 -13.96 -1.65
N LEU A 285 15.35 -14.53 -0.53
CA LEU A 285 14.97 -15.95 -0.47
C LEU A 285 13.79 -16.23 -1.43
N SER A 286 14.02 -17.14 -2.38
CA SER A 286 13.02 -17.53 -3.38
C SER A 286 13.43 -18.83 -4.08
N ASP A 287 12.49 -19.75 -4.28
CA ASP A 287 12.67 -20.98 -5.08
C ASP A 287 12.31 -20.74 -6.56
N VAL A 288 11.92 -19.51 -6.93
CA VAL A 288 11.54 -19.11 -8.30
C VAL A 288 12.39 -17.93 -8.80
N PRO A 289 12.39 -17.66 -10.13
CA PRO A 289 13.17 -16.56 -10.67
C PRO A 289 12.83 -15.20 -10.04
N LEU A 290 13.85 -14.54 -9.52
CA LEU A 290 13.79 -13.23 -8.88
C LEU A 290 14.62 -12.22 -9.66
N GLY A 291 14.16 -10.97 -9.73
CA GLY A 291 14.87 -9.84 -10.32
C GLY A 291 14.72 -8.55 -9.51
N ILE A 292 15.37 -7.48 -9.95
CA ILE A 292 15.33 -6.16 -9.32
C ILE A 292 14.80 -5.14 -10.32
N PHE A 293 13.79 -4.36 -9.94
CA PHE A 293 13.40 -3.18 -10.71
C PHE A 293 14.47 -2.10 -10.56
N LEU A 294 15.15 -1.79 -11.65
CA LEU A 294 16.24 -0.85 -11.66
C LEU A 294 15.86 0.42 -12.44
N SER A 295 15.85 1.54 -11.76
CA SER A 295 15.74 2.89 -12.36
C SER A 295 17.08 3.62 -12.28
N GLY A 296 17.12 4.85 -12.76
CA GLY A 296 18.28 5.73 -12.56
C GLY A 296 18.35 6.34 -11.15
N GLY A 297 17.63 5.79 -10.16
CA GLY A 297 17.49 6.36 -8.82
C GLY A 297 18.38 5.71 -7.76
N ILE A 298 18.62 6.44 -6.66
CA ILE A 298 19.42 5.98 -5.51
C ILE A 298 18.86 4.70 -4.91
N ASP A 299 17.53 4.59 -4.74
CA ASP A 299 16.90 3.49 -4.02
C ASP A 299 17.07 2.16 -4.74
N SER A 300 16.76 2.12 -6.03
CA SER A 300 16.92 0.92 -6.84
C SER A 300 18.38 0.51 -6.98
N ALA A 301 19.30 1.48 -7.12
CA ALA A 301 20.73 1.23 -7.11
C ALA A 301 21.23 0.72 -5.75
N SER A 302 20.65 1.21 -4.63
CA SER A 302 20.93 0.71 -3.29
C SER A 302 20.50 -0.74 -3.11
N VAL A 303 19.29 -1.08 -3.57
CA VAL A 303 18.77 -2.47 -3.55
C VAL A 303 19.72 -3.37 -4.36
N LEU A 304 20.14 -2.95 -5.54
CA LEU A 304 21.07 -3.70 -6.40
C LEU A 304 22.45 -3.91 -5.73
N SER A 305 23.04 -2.86 -5.17
CA SER A 305 24.31 -2.94 -4.45
C SER A 305 24.23 -3.88 -3.24
N LEU A 306 23.18 -3.73 -2.40
CA LEU A 306 22.97 -4.56 -1.23
C LEU A 306 22.70 -6.03 -1.61
N ALA A 307 21.96 -6.28 -2.68
CA ALA A 307 21.72 -7.63 -3.19
C ALA A 307 23.04 -8.26 -3.66
N ARG A 308 23.91 -7.51 -4.36
CA ARG A 308 25.24 -7.97 -4.75
C ARG A 308 26.10 -8.33 -3.55
N LYS A 309 26.07 -7.52 -2.48
CA LYS A 309 26.81 -7.78 -1.24
C LYS A 309 26.29 -9.04 -0.52
N ALA A 310 24.97 -9.20 -0.46
CA ALA A 310 24.36 -10.35 0.22
C ALA A 310 24.59 -11.67 -0.53
N LEU A 311 24.54 -11.66 -1.87
CA LEU A 311 24.69 -12.86 -2.70
C LEU A 311 26.16 -13.18 -3.04
N GLY A 312 27.08 -12.20 -2.94
CA GLY A 312 28.46 -12.32 -3.38
C GLY A 312 28.65 -12.05 -4.89
N GLU A 313 29.91 -11.85 -5.31
CA GLU A 313 30.24 -11.35 -6.65
C GLU A 313 29.82 -12.24 -7.81
N LYS A 314 29.80 -13.58 -7.63
CA LYS A 314 29.56 -14.55 -8.69
C LYS A 314 28.10 -14.99 -8.84
N ALA A 315 27.23 -14.62 -7.91
CA ALA A 315 25.83 -15.03 -7.97
C ALA A 315 25.11 -14.36 -9.15
N PRO A 316 24.24 -15.08 -9.88
CA PRO A 316 23.44 -14.48 -10.94
C PRO A 316 22.50 -13.43 -10.34
N LEU A 317 22.49 -12.23 -10.94
CA LEU A 317 21.65 -11.12 -10.50
C LEU A 317 21.00 -10.50 -11.74
N ARG A 318 19.66 -10.42 -11.74
CA ARG A 318 18.89 -9.91 -12.86
C ARG A 318 18.26 -8.56 -12.49
N THR A 319 18.31 -7.64 -13.44
CA THR A 319 17.68 -6.32 -13.28
C THR A 319 16.80 -5.99 -14.47
N PHE A 320 15.73 -5.23 -14.24
CA PHE A 320 14.74 -4.85 -15.23
C PHE A 320 14.46 -3.37 -15.19
N THR A 321 14.33 -2.75 -16.36
CA THR A 321 13.86 -1.36 -16.50
C THR A 321 12.90 -1.23 -17.66
N ILE A 322 11.99 -0.25 -17.57
CA ILE A 322 11.21 0.20 -18.72
C ILE A 322 11.98 1.32 -19.42
N ALA A 323 12.08 1.23 -20.73
CA ALA A 323 12.60 2.25 -21.61
C ALA A 323 11.47 2.98 -22.34
N PHE A 324 11.63 4.27 -22.62
CA PHE A 324 10.73 5.09 -23.41
C PHE A 324 11.46 5.63 -24.65
N ARG A 325 10.70 5.95 -25.69
CA ARG A 325 11.25 6.67 -26.86
C ARG A 325 11.55 8.12 -26.55
N GLU A 326 10.79 8.71 -25.62
CA GLU A 326 10.94 10.08 -25.16
C GLU A 326 12.17 10.20 -24.24
N GLU A 327 13.27 10.77 -24.73
CA GLU A 327 14.54 10.88 -24.01
C GLU A 327 14.41 11.51 -22.61
N ALA A 328 13.51 12.50 -22.45
CA ALA A 328 13.29 13.20 -21.19
C ALA A 328 12.73 12.26 -20.07
N PHE A 329 12.17 11.12 -20.42
CA PHE A 329 11.60 10.13 -19.50
C PHE A 329 12.36 8.80 -19.50
N ASN A 330 13.39 8.65 -20.34
CA ASN A 330 14.14 7.41 -20.51
C ASN A 330 15.31 7.30 -19.54
N GLU A 331 15.18 6.45 -18.54
CA GLU A 331 16.23 6.15 -17.54
C GLU A 331 17.08 4.91 -17.91
N ALA A 332 16.73 4.18 -18.98
CA ALA A 332 17.37 2.93 -19.34
C ALA A 332 18.91 3.02 -19.55
N PRO A 333 19.48 4.08 -20.17
CA PRO A 333 20.93 4.17 -20.31
C PRO A 333 21.67 4.16 -18.96
N LEU A 334 21.12 4.85 -17.95
CA LEU A 334 21.72 4.93 -16.63
C LEU A 334 21.51 3.63 -15.84
N ALA A 335 20.33 3.03 -15.95
CA ALA A 335 20.05 1.72 -15.36
C ALA A 335 21.00 0.65 -15.90
N ARG A 336 21.24 0.64 -17.23
CA ARG A 336 22.21 -0.27 -17.88
C ARG A 336 23.62 -0.08 -17.34
N GLN A 337 24.10 1.18 -17.24
CA GLN A 337 25.42 1.48 -16.69
C GLN A 337 25.54 0.99 -15.24
N THR A 338 24.51 1.22 -14.43
CA THR A 338 24.47 0.77 -13.03
C THR A 338 24.47 -0.77 -12.95
N ALA A 339 23.68 -1.46 -13.76
CA ALA A 339 23.66 -2.91 -13.81
C ALA A 339 25.04 -3.48 -14.18
N GLN A 340 25.71 -2.91 -15.17
CA GLN A 340 27.06 -3.32 -15.59
C GLN A 340 28.07 -3.15 -14.45
N GLN A 341 28.02 -2.04 -13.70
CA GLN A 341 28.92 -1.78 -12.58
C GLN A 341 28.81 -2.84 -11.48
N PHE A 342 27.60 -3.32 -11.20
CA PHE A 342 27.35 -4.36 -10.20
C PHE A 342 27.32 -5.79 -10.79
N GLY A 343 27.74 -5.97 -12.05
CA GLY A 343 27.81 -7.28 -12.69
C GLY A 343 26.45 -7.99 -12.81
N ALA A 344 25.37 -7.23 -13.03
CA ALA A 344 24.03 -7.77 -13.17
C ALA A 344 23.63 -7.92 -14.65
N GLU A 345 22.90 -8.98 -14.96
CA GLU A 345 22.20 -9.16 -16.24
C GLU A 345 21.04 -8.16 -16.32
N HIS A 346 21.05 -7.29 -17.34
CA HIS A 346 20.08 -6.21 -17.45
C HIS A 346 19.14 -6.41 -18.64
N THR A 347 17.85 -6.35 -18.39
CA THR A 347 16.81 -6.42 -19.41
C THR A 347 16.08 -5.08 -19.49
N GLU A 348 16.03 -4.51 -20.68
CA GLU A 348 15.28 -3.30 -20.99
C GLU A 348 14.02 -3.65 -21.78
N VAL A 349 12.89 -3.15 -21.36
CA VAL A 349 11.61 -3.35 -22.06
C VAL A 349 11.12 -2.00 -22.56
N LEU A 350 11.14 -1.83 -23.89
CA LEU A 350 10.60 -0.63 -24.53
C LEU A 350 9.07 -0.65 -24.43
N VAL A 351 8.50 0.38 -23.83
CA VAL A 351 7.07 0.62 -23.78
C VAL A 351 6.73 1.79 -24.68
N THR A 352 5.84 1.56 -25.63
CA THR A 352 5.42 2.57 -26.60
C THR A 352 4.08 3.20 -26.22
N PRO A 353 3.80 4.46 -26.62
CA PRO A 353 2.49 5.09 -26.39
C PRO A 353 1.32 4.25 -26.92
N ASP A 354 1.46 3.63 -28.09
CA ASP A 354 0.40 2.83 -28.71
C ASP A 354 0.10 1.57 -27.90
N GLU A 355 1.13 0.91 -27.34
CA GLU A 355 0.94 -0.24 -26.43
C GLU A 355 0.20 0.18 -25.17
N VAL A 356 0.60 1.31 -24.56
CA VAL A 356 -0.08 1.82 -23.36
C VAL A 356 -1.53 2.17 -23.67
N LEU A 357 -1.80 2.87 -24.77
CA LEU A 357 -3.16 3.22 -25.18
C LEU A 357 -4.04 1.99 -25.40
N THR A 358 -3.52 0.97 -26.09
CA THR A 358 -4.23 -0.27 -26.37
C THR A 358 -4.55 -1.04 -25.09
N ARG A 359 -3.60 -1.05 -24.12
CA ARG A 359 -3.68 -1.84 -22.89
C ARG A 359 -4.22 -1.05 -21.68
N LEU A 360 -4.42 0.26 -21.83
CA LEU A 360 -4.92 1.12 -20.76
C LEU A 360 -6.25 0.65 -20.15
N PRO A 361 -7.24 0.20 -20.92
CA PRO A 361 -8.47 -0.35 -20.35
C PRO A 361 -8.24 -1.55 -19.43
N ASP A 362 -7.30 -2.44 -19.76
CA ASP A 362 -6.93 -3.59 -18.93
C ASP A 362 -6.25 -3.14 -17.65
N ALA A 363 -5.33 -2.18 -17.75
CA ALA A 363 -4.62 -1.61 -16.61
C ALA A 363 -5.59 -0.90 -15.63
N LEU A 364 -6.55 -0.12 -16.15
CA LEU A 364 -7.59 0.53 -15.35
C LEU A 364 -8.50 -0.49 -14.65
N LYS A 365 -8.86 -1.57 -15.35
CA LYS A 365 -9.65 -2.68 -14.79
C LYS A 365 -8.89 -3.49 -13.74
N ALA A 366 -7.54 -3.49 -13.80
CA ALA A 366 -6.70 -4.17 -12.82
C ALA A 366 -6.66 -3.48 -11.47
N MET A 367 -6.95 -2.18 -11.40
CA MET A 367 -7.02 -1.45 -10.14
C MET A 367 -8.14 -1.98 -9.25
N ASP A 368 -7.80 -2.49 -8.06
CA ASP A 368 -8.81 -2.89 -7.06
C ASP A 368 -9.55 -1.68 -6.50
N GLN A 369 -8.81 -0.62 -6.19
CA GLN A 369 -9.34 0.70 -5.88
C GLN A 369 -8.66 1.76 -6.76
N PRO A 370 -9.37 2.84 -7.15
CA PRO A 370 -8.78 3.81 -8.06
C PRO A 370 -7.65 4.59 -7.39
N THR A 371 -6.57 4.79 -8.12
CA THR A 371 -5.49 5.72 -7.79
C THR A 371 -5.04 6.46 -9.04
N MET A 372 -4.43 7.61 -8.87
CA MET A 372 -3.90 8.36 -9.99
C MET A 372 -2.54 7.86 -10.49
N ASP A 373 -1.90 6.88 -9.81
CA ASP A 373 -0.48 6.53 -10.03
C ASP A 373 -0.28 5.11 -10.60
N GLY A 374 -0.97 4.10 -10.17
CA GLY A 374 -0.71 2.66 -10.37
C GLY A 374 -0.37 2.14 -11.79
N ILE A 375 -0.70 2.87 -12.86
CA ILE A 375 -0.54 2.43 -14.25
C ILE A 375 0.92 2.09 -14.58
N ASN A 376 1.88 2.85 -14.07
CA ASN A 376 3.31 2.59 -14.30
C ASN A 376 3.71 1.20 -13.79
N THR A 377 3.21 0.84 -12.59
CA THR A 377 3.48 -0.44 -11.94
C THR A 377 2.87 -1.61 -12.73
N TYR A 378 1.69 -1.42 -13.35
CA TYR A 378 1.07 -2.44 -14.20
C TYR A 378 1.98 -2.82 -15.35
N PHE A 379 2.47 -1.86 -16.12
CA PHE A 379 3.32 -2.12 -17.29
C PHE A 379 4.70 -2.68 -16.94
N VAL A 380 5.34 -2.17 -15.87
CA VAL A 380 6.64 -2.73 -15.45
C VAL A 380 6.49 -4.17 -14.96
N SER A 381 5.40 -4.47 -14.27
CA SER A 381 5.12 -5.82 -13.77
C SER A 381 4.79 -6.79 -14.91
N GLU A 382 4.03 -6.35 -15.91
CA GLU A 382 3.78 -7.12 -17.12
C GLU A 382 5.09 -7.49 -17.84
N ALA A 383 5.96 -6.49 -18.02
CA ALA A 383 7.23 -6.66 -18.67
C ALA A 383 8.14 -7.67 -17.94
N ALA A 384 8.22 -7.54 -16.61
CA ALA A 384 8.98 -8.46 -15.76
C ALA A 384 8.42 -9.88 -15.82
N LYS A 385 7.08 -10.04 -15.80
CA LYS A 385 6.44 -11.35 -15.93
C LYS A 385 6.68 -11.99 -17.29
N LYS A 386 6.60 -11.22 -18.38
CA LYS A 386 6.93 -11.71 -19.74
C LYS A 386 8.40 -12.15 -19.84
N ALA A 387 9.30 -11.54 -19.07
CA ALA A 387 10.70 -11.95 -18.96
C ALA A 387 10.92 -13.16 -18.02
N GLY A 388 9.86 -13.79 -17.51
CA GLY A 388 9.90 -15.01 -16.72
C GLY A 388 10.09 -14.82 -15.23
N LEU A 389 9.95 -13.60 -14.70
CA LEU A 389 10.02 -13.37 -13.26
C LEU A 389 8.71 -13.75 -12.56
N THR A 390 8.84 -14.18 -11.31
CA THR A 390 7.72 -14.37 -10.38
C THR A 390 7.86 -13.45 -9.16
N VAL A 391 9.09 -13.05 -8.82
CA VAL A 391 9.40 -12.11 -7.74
C VAL A 391 10.25 -10.96 -8.26
N ALA A 392 9.98 -9.73 -7.80
CA ALA A 392 10.80 -8.57 -8.09
C ALA A 392 11.08 -7.75 -6.82
N LEU A 393 12.34 -7.35 -6.60
CA LEU A 393 12.66 -6.39 -5.55
C LEU A 393 12.49 -4.96 -6.07
N SER A 394 11.98 -4.08 -5.22
CA SER A 394 11.75 -2.67 -5.49
C SER A 394 12.48 -1.78 -4.49
N GLY A 395 12.92 -0.61 -4.93
CA GLY A 395 13.48 0.44 -4.07
C GLY A 395 12.44 1.24 -3.28
N LEU A 396 11.18 0.79 -3.26
CA LEU A 396 10.10 1.44 -2.54
C LEU A 396 10.44 1.54 -1.04
N GLY A 397 10.06 2.64 -0.40
CA GLY A 397 10.39 2.93 1.00
C GLY A 397 11.65 3.79 1.19
N GLY A 398 12.55 3.82 0.19
CA GLY A 398 13.78 4.60 0.30
C GLY A 398 13.55 6.10 0.44
N ASP A 399 12.55 6.65 -0.22
CA ASP A 399 12.19 8.07 -0.10
C ASP A 399 11.55 8.39 1.26
N GLU A 400 10.71 7.51 1.77
CA GLU A 400 9.95 7.69 3.00
C GLU A 400 10.82 7.53 4.24
N VAL A 401 11.69 6.53 4.25
CA VAL A 401 12.55 6.21 5.39
C VAL A 401 13.79 7.13 5.43
N PHE A 402 14.38 7.45 4.27
CA PHE A 402 15.65 8.18 4.16
C PHE A 402 15.49 9.63 3.66
N ALA A 403 14.33 10.24 3.86
CA ALA A 403 14.08 11.66 3.60
C ALA A 403 14.34 12.13 2.15
N GLY A 404 13.80 11.39 1.16
CA GLY A 404 14.07 11.63 -0.27
C GLY A 404 13.11 12.60 -0.95
N TYR A 405 11.90 12.86 -0.44
CA TYR A 405 10.91 13.75 -1.04
C TYR A 405 11.13 15.23 -0.72
N SER A 406 10.54 16.10 -1.55
CA SER A 406 10.48 17.55 -1.28
C SER A 406 9.69 17.89 -0.02
N THR A 407 8.75 17.03 0.42
CA THR A 407 7.99 17.19 1.66
C THR A 407 8.88 17.28 2.89
N PHE A 408 10.01 16.58 2.91
CA PHE A 408 11.02 16.67 3.97
C PHE A 408 11.69 18.05 4.09
N GLN A 409 11.52 18.93 3.10
CA GLN A 409 11.97 20.31 3.15
C GLN A 409 10.82 21.28 3.36
N SER A 410 9.73 21.08 2.63
CA SER A 410 8.59 22.01 2.62
C SER A 410 7.77 21.93 3.90
N VAL A 411 7.47 20.74 4.41
CA VAL A 411 6.62 20.57 5.60
C VAL A 411 7.25 21.16 6.86
N PRO A 412 8.55 20.88 7.20
CA PRO A 412 9.18 21.53 8.35
C PRO A 412 9.28 23.05 8.23
N ARG A 413 9.40 23.59 7.01
CA ARG A 413 9.33 25.04 6.79
C ARG A 413 7.92 25.58 7.10
N LEU A 414 6.89 24.90 6.61
CA LEU A 414 5.50 25.28 6.86
C LEU A 414 5.14 25.19 8.36
N TRP A 415 5.63 24.20 9.10
CA TRP A 415 5.45 24.13 10.56
C TRP A 415 6.04 25.34 11.29
N ARG A 416 7.23 25.83 10.86
CA ARG A 416 7.82 27.05 11.41
C ARG A 416 6.94 28.28 11.12
N TRP A 417 6.34 28.34 9.92
CA TRP A 417 5.45 29.43 9.52
C TRP A 417 4.11 29.41 10.26
N GLN A 418 3.55 28.25 10.56
CA GLN A 418 2.34 28.12 11.35
C GLN A 418 2.44 28.79 12.74
N ARG A 419 3.62 28.77 13.37
CA ARG A 419 3.86 29.46 14.65
C ARG A 419 3.73 30.99 14.55
N TRP A 420 3.98 31.56 13.38
CA TRP A 420 3.87 33.00 13.13
C TRP A 420 2.45 33.43 12.73
N ARG A 421 1.59 32.51 12.35
CA ARG A 421 0.21 32.75 11.91
C ARG A 421 -0.70 33.23 13.05
N SER A 422 -0.33 33.06 14.30
CA SER A 422 -1.05 33.59 15.46
C SER A 422 -1.12 35.14 15.49
N ALA A 423 -0.42 35.81 14.55
CA ALA A 423 -0.54 37.24 14.32
C ALA A 423 -1.53 37.51 13.16
N PRO A 424 -2.77 38.00 13.45
CA PRO A 424 -3.86 38.06 12.46
C PRO A 424 -3.56 38.87 11.19
N LEU A 425 -2.76 39.91 11.29
CA LEU A 425 -2.36 40.77 10.17
C LEU A 425 -1.37 40.12 9.21
N LEU A 426 -0.52 39.21 9.72
CA LEU A 426 0.51 38.59 8.90
C LEU A 426 -0.08 37.55 7.92
N GLY A 427 -1.12 36.81 8.36
CA GLY A 427 -1.82 35.84 7.52
C GLY A 427 -2.48 36.48 6.30
N GLN A 428 -3.17 37.60 6.49
CA GLN A 428 -3.82 38.37 5.43
C GLN A 428 -2.81 38.95 4.44
N CYS A 429 -1.69 39.48 4.92
CA CYS A 429 -0.60 39.96 4.05
C CYS A 429 0.03 38.84 3.21
N LEU A 430 0.25 37.67 3.80
CA LEU A 430 0.80 36.50 3.10
C LEU A 430 -0.17 35.94 2.06
N GLU A 431 -1.48 35.95 2.35
CA GLU A 431 -2.50 35.56 1.39
C GLU A 431 -2.53 36.49 0.18
N ALA A 432 -2.45 37.79 0.40
CA ALA A 432 -2.38 38.79 -0.66
C ALA A 432 -1.11 38.66 -1.53
N LEU A 433 0.00 38.21 -0.95
CA LEU A 433 1.28 38.00 -1.66
C LEU A 433 1.38 36.62 -2.35
N ALA A 434 0.59 35.64 -1.96
CA ALA A 434 0.62 34.29 -2.52
C ALA A 434 0.50 34.24 -4.07
N PRO A 435 -0.29 35.09 -4.75
CA PRO A 435 -0.34 35.15 -6.22
C PRO A 435 0.98 35.52 -6.88
N LEU A 436 1.82 36.31 -6.19
CA LEU A 436 3.06 36.83 -6.71
C LEU A 436 4.25 35.84 -6.57
N LEU A 437 4.06 34.77 -5.80
CA LEU A 437 5.12 33.78 -5.62
C LEU A 437 5.42 33.02 -6.94
N PRO A 438 6.69 32.75 -7.26
CA PRO A 438 7.10 32.01 -8.44
C PRO A 438 6.93 30.50 -8.25
N ILE A 439 5.71 30.06 -7.89
CA ILE A 439 5.34 28.64 -7.69
C ILE A 439 4.18 28.27 -8.63
N PRO A 440 4.02 26.98 -8.96
CA PRO A 440 2.94 26.51 -9.82
C PRO A 440 1.55 26.93 -9.33
N PRO A 441 0.56 27.14 -10.24
CA PRO A 441 -0.80 27.54 -9.87
C PRO A 441 -1.44 26.64 -8.81
N ASP A 442 -1.25 25.32 -8.94
CA ASP A 442 -1.75 24.35 -7.98
C ASP A 442 -1.14 24.50 -6.57
N ALA A 443 0.15 24.82 -6.50
CA ALA A 443 0.81 25.09 -5.22
C ALA A 443 0.33 26.41 -4.60
N LYS A 444 0.01 27.42 -5.44
CA LYS A 444 -0.60 28.68 -4.98
C LYS A 444 -1.98 28.44 -4.37
N ALA A 445 -2.82 27.63 -5.04
CA ALA A 445 -4.15 27.28 -4.52
C ALA A 445 -4.03 26.61 -3.14
N LYS A 446 -3.19 25.57 -3.00
CA LYS A 446 -2.95 24.89 -1.72
C LYS A 446 -2.44 25.82 -0.62
N LEU A 447 -1.51 26.72 -0.98
CA LEU A 447 -0.97 27.69 -0.02
C LEU A 447 -2.05 28.67 0.44
N ARG A 448 -2.91 29.15 -0.46
CA ARG A 448 -4.05 30.01 -0.08
C ARG A 448 -5.00 29.31 0.86
N SER A 449 -5.44 28.09 0.52
CA SER A 449 -6.32 27.28 1.37
C SER A 449 -5.70 27.09 2.77
N LEU A 450 -4.41 26.79 2.85
CA LEU A 450 -3.70 26.68 4.12
C LEU A 450 -3.67 28.02 4.89
N LEU A 451 -3.46 29.14 4.21
CA LEU A 451 -3.42 30.48 4.82
C LEU A 451 -4.80 30.95 5.30
N ARG A 452 -5.88 30.63 4.58
CA ARG A 452 -7.27 30.92 4.96
C ARG A 452 -7.74 30.08 6.16
N GLY A 453 -7.01 29.02 6.50
CA GLY A 453 -7.39 28.14 7.59
C GLY A 453 -8.41 27.10 7.18
N GLU A 454 -8.58 26.89 5.88
CA GLU A 454 -9.33 25.76 5.40
C GLU A 454 -8.75 24.48 6.01
N SER A 455 -9.61 23.56 6.37
CA SER A 455 -9.20 22.36 7.08
C SER A 455 -9.76 21.11 6.42
N PHE A 456 -8.94 20.07 6.34
CA PHE A 456 -9.42 18.73 6.11
C PHE A 456 -10.17 18.14 7.32
N LEU A 457 -10.20 18.88 8.45
CA LEU A 457 -10.72 18.45 9.74
C LEU A 457 -11.95 19.30 10.13
N PRO A 458 -12.99 18.71 10.74
CA PRO A 458 -14.30 19.33 10.90
C PRO A 458 -14.32 20.63 11.74
N ASP A 459 -13.44 20.78 12.71
CA ASP A 459 -13.54 21.87 13.70
C ASP A 459 -12.71 23.12 13.36
N GLY A 460 -12.19 23.23 12.14
CA GLY A 460 -11.26 24.31 11.78
C GLY A 460 -9.99 24.32 12.64
N ALA A 461 -9.81 23.32 13.50
CA ALA A 461 -8.65 23.20 14.36
C ALA A 461 -7.40 23.01 13.48
N LEU A 462 -6.39 23.83 13.75
CA LEU A 462 -5.09 23.75 13.09
C LEU A 462 -4.37 22.48 13.55
N SER A 463 -4.72 21.34 12.94
CA SER A 463 -3.95 20.13 13.17
C SER A 463 -2.53 20.33 12.66
N PRO A 464 -1.52 19.95 13.44
CA PRO A 464 -0.12 19.96 12.98
C PRO A 464 0.12 19.12 11.72
N CYS A 465 -0.78 18.22 11.36
CA CYS A 465 -0.73 17.46 10.10
C CYS A 465 -1.07 18.31 8.86
N LEU A 466 -1.78 19.42 9.00
CA LEU A 466 -2.29 20.20 7.86
C LEU A 466 -1.22 20.55 6.81
N PRO A 467 -0.01 21.03 7.18
CA PRO A 467 1.03 21.31 6.18
C PRO A 467 1.40 20.12 5.32
N TYR A 468 1.42 18.92 5.92
CA TYR A 468 1.68 17.69 5.19
C TYR A 468 0.48 17.30 4.30
N LEU A 469 -0.74 17.34 4.82
CA LEU A 469 -1.95 17.02 4.06
C LEU A 469 -2.08 17.96 2.84
N PHE A 470 -1.88 19.27 3.00
CA PHE A 470 -1.86 20.20 1.87
C PHE A 470 -0.72 19.94 0.90
N ALA A 471 0.48 19.57 1.36
CA ALA A 471 1.59 19.23 0.47
C ALA A 471 1.24 18.03 -0.43
N ARG A 472 0.53 17.03 0.12
CA ARG A 472 0.12 15.81 -0.60
C ARG A 472 -1.24 15.91 -1.29
N ALA A 473 -2.06 16.90 -0.97
CA ALA A 473 -3.40 17.06 -1.56
C ALA A 473 -3.33 17.15 -3.09
N LEU A 474 -4.25 16.46 -3.75
CA LEU A 474 -4.55 16.64 -5.17
C LEU A 474 -5.49 17.83 -5.36
N PHE A 475 -6.66 17.79 -4.72
CA PHE A 475 -7.59 18.90 -4.63
C PHE A 475 -7.69 19.41 -3.18
N PRO A 476 -7.56 20.73 -2.93
CA PRO A 476 -7.93 21.30 -1.63
C PRO A 476 -9.42 21.06 -1.31
N PRO A 477 -9.82 21.09 -0.03
CA PRO A 477 -11.22 20.86 0.38
C PRO A 477 -12.23 21.76 -0.35
N GLU A 478 -11.96 23.06 -0.49
CA GLU A 478 -12.80 24.01 -1.25
C GLU A 478 -13.06 23.54 -2.69
N THR A 479 -12.01 23.06 -3.38
CA THR A 479 -12.17 22.54 -4.74
C THR A 479 -12.99 21.24 -4.77
N VAL A 480 -12.90 20.39 -3.74
CA VAL A 480 -13.75 19.20 -3.65
C VAL A 480 -15.22 19.60 -3.46
N GLU A 481 -15.51 20.63 -2.67
CA GLU A 481 -16.85 21.19 -2.48
C GLU A 481 -17.39 21.85 -3.77
N GLU A 482 -16.52 22.41 -4.60
CA GLU A 482 -16.89 22.90 -5.94
C GLU A 482 -17.21 21.74 -6.91
N LEU A 483 -16.51 20.61 -6.76
CA LEU A 483 -16.73 19.42 -7.61
C LEU A 483 -17.95 18.61 -7.19
N LEU A 484 -18.21 18.52 -5.87
CA LEU A 484 -19.29 17.70 -5.33
C LEU A 484 -20.41 18.56 -4.75
N ALA A 485 -21.65 18.15 -4.98
CA ALA A 485 -22.78 18.58 -4.17
C ALA A 485 -22.73 17.81 -2.84
N VAL A 486 -21.86 18.25 -1.93
CA VAL A 486 -21.73 17.62 -0.61
C VAL A 486 -23.02 17.89 0.17
N GLY A 487 -23.93 16.92 0.15
CA GLY A 487 -25.15 16.94 0.96
C GLY A 487 -24.91 16.36 2.34
N ASP A 488 -25.97 16.37 3.18
CA ASP A 488 -25.98 15.70 4.47
C ASP A 488 -25.55 14.22 4.33
N GLY A 489 -24.67 13.77 5.22
CA GLY A 489 -24.21 12.38 5.27
C GLY A 489 -22.72 12.14 4.98
N LEU A 490 -21.90 13.17 4.76
CA LEU A 490 -20.44 13.01 4.76
C LEU A 490 -19.94 12.81 6.18
N ASN A 491 -19.49 11.61 6.50
CA ASN A 491 -18.90 11.29 7.81
C ASN A 491 -17.41 10.93 7.63
N LEU A 492 -16.54 11.79 8.12
CA LEU A 492 -15.08 11.63 8.08
C LEU A 492 -14.48 11.27 9.45
N ALA A 493 -15.30 10.98 10.47
CA ALA A 493 -14.83 10.79 11.84
C ALA A 493 -13.74 9.71 11.94
N ALA A 494 -13.92 8.55 11.29
CA ALA A 494 -12.94 7.48 11.32
C ALA A 494 -11.60 7.88 10.67
N TRP A 495 -11.62 8.69 9.62
CA TRP A 495 -10.39 9.21 9.03
C TRP A 495 -9.72 10.26 9.93
N HIS A 496 -10.50 11.12 10.56
CA HIS A 496 -9.97 12.11 11.52
C HIS A 496 -9.32 11.43 12.72
N GLU A 497 -9.95 10.40 13.29
CA GLU A 497 -9.37 9.56 14.34
C GLU A 497 -8.04 8.95 13.86
N ARG A 498 -8.04 8.42 12.64
CA ARG A 498 -6.82 7.85 12.04
C ARG A 498 -5.70 8.87 11.85
N VAL A 499 -6.01 10.09 11.40
CA VAL A 499 -5.02 11.18 11.28
C VAL A 499 -4.47 11.56 12.66
N ALA A 500 -5.32 11.60 13.68
CA ALA A 500 -4.90 11.90 15.06
C ALA A 500 -3.98 10.79 15.63
N GLU A 501 -4.32 9.50 15.41
CA GLU A 501 -3.47 8.37 15.79
C GLU A 501 -2.10 8.43 15.10
N VAL A 502 -2.07 8.69 13.79
CA VAL A 502 -0.82 8.83 13.04
C VAL A 502 0.01 9.99 13.56
N TRP A 503 -0.63 11.11 13.94
CA TRP A 503 0.09 12.22 14.54
C TRP A 503 0.67 11.85 15.91
N ALA A 504 -0.05 11.11 16.73
CA ALA A 504 0.45 10.63 18.02
C ALA A 504 1.70 9.74 17.86
N GLU A 505 1.80 8.93 16.77
CA GLU A 505 3.01 8.15 16.46
C GLU A 505 4.25 9.03 16.17
N THR A 506 4.07 10.34 15.95
CA THR A 506 5.20 11.28 15.73
C THR A 506 5.81 11.82 17.02
N GLU A 507 5.26 11.49 18.19
CA GLU A 507 5.70 12.03 19.46
C GLU A 507 7.18 11.72 19.72
N GLY A 508 7.90 12.75 20.21
CA GLY A 508 9.33 12.64 20.49
C GLY A 508 10.24 12.63 19.27
N LEU A 509 9.76 12.45 18.04
CA LEU A 509 10.59 12.48 16.84
C LEU A 509 10.97 13.90 16.44
N GLU A 510 12.12 14.06 15.79
CA GLU A 510 12.52 15.30 15.13
C GLU A 510 11.71 15.54 13.84
N ALA A 511 11.90 16.67 13.18
CA ALA A 511 11.05 17.10 12.07
C ALA A 511 11.04 16.12 10.88
N LEU A 512 12.20 15.58 10.49
CA LEU A 512 12.25 14.61 9.39
C LEU A 512 11.63 13.27 9.80
N GLY A 513 11.86 12.83 11.04
CA GLY A 513 11.21 11.63 11.59
C GLY A 513 9.67 11.75 11.56
N LYS A 514 9.11 12.91 11.94
CA LYS A 514 7.68 13.20 11.84
C LYS A 514 7.17 13.11 10.41
N VAL A 515 7.89 13.70 9.45
CA VAL A 515 7.53 13.62 8.02
C VAL A 515 7.59 12.16 7.55
N SER A 516 8.61 11.38 7.95
CA SER A 516 8.68 9.95 7.62
C SER A 516 7.44 9.17 8.10
N VAL A 517 7.00 9.39 9.35
CA VAL A 517 5.75 8.76 9.85
C VAL A 517 4.55 9.12 8.98
N LEU A 518 4.39 10.40 8.66
CA LEU A 518 3.29 10.86 7.82
C LEU A 518 3.34 10.26 6.41
N GLU A 519 4.54 10.18 5.80
CA GLU A 519 4.72 9.55 4.48
C GLU A 519 4.40 8.05 4.52
N LEU A 520 4.89 7.33 5.52
CA LEU A 520 4.66 5.89 5.70
C LEU A 520 3.18 5.56 5.91
N ARG A 521 2.45 6.38 6.69
CA ARG A 521 1.06 6.12 7.09
C ARG A 521 0.00 6.71 6.16
N HIS A 522 0.36 7.68 5.31
CA HIS A 522 -0.58 8.27 4.35
C HIS A 522 -0.21 7.94 2.91
N TYR A 523 0.79 8.60 2.33
CA TYR A 523 1.08 8.47 0.90
C TYR A 523 1.57 7.08 0.51
N LEU A 524 2.55 6.54 1.24
CA LEU A 524 3.05 5.19 0.98
C LEU A 524 1.94 4.15 1.10
N LEU A 525 1.25 4.13 2.23
CA LEU A 525 0.20 3.14 2.54
C LEU A 525 -0.95 3.19 1.53
N ASN A 526 -1.50 4.39 1.29
CA ASN A 526 -2.75 4.56 0.55
C ASN A 526 -2.57 4.67 -0.96
N THR A 527 -1.35 4.91 -1.45
CA THR A 527 -1.05 5.03 -2.87
C THR A 527 -0.04 3.98 -3.30
N LEU A 528 1.22 4.10 -2.86
CA LEU A 528 2.31 3.33 -3.44
C LEU A 528 2.25 1.83 -3.14
N LEU A 529 1.96 1.43 -1.89
CA LEU A 529 1.86 0.01 -1.51
C LEU A 529 0.64 -0.65 -2.13
N ARG A 530 -0.51 0.05 -2.11
CA ARG A 530 -1.75 -0.42 -2.73
C ARG A 530 -1.57 -0.64 -4.23
N ASP A 531 -0.98 0.33 -4.92
CA ASP A 531 -0.71 0.24 -6.35
C ASP A 531 0.29 -0.86 -6.66
N THR A 532 1.37 -0.94 -5.87
CA THR A 532 2.38 -1.97 -6.05
C THR A 532 1.77 -3.36 -5.93
N ASP A 533 1.01 -3.64 -4.87
CA ASP A 533 0.38 -4.96 -4.70
C ASP A 533 -0.66 -5.25 -5.78
N SER A 534 -1.64 -4.36 -5.97
CA SER A 534 -2.75 -4.58 -6.90
C SER A 534 -2.27 -4.77 -8.34
N MET A 535 -1.40 -3.86 -8.81
CA MET A 535 -0.98 -3.83 -10.22
C MET A 535 0.06 -4.90 -10.57
N SER A 536 0.92 -5.27 -9.63
CA SER A 536 1.87 -6.36 -9.85
C SER A 536 1.18 -7.72 -9.80
N MET A 537 0.26 -7.90 -8.83
CA MET A 537 -0.50 -9.12 -8.71
C MET A 537 -1.49 -9.34 -9.86
N ALA A 538 -1.89 -8.31 -10.59
CA ALA A 538 -2.62 -8.44 -11.85
C ALA A 538 -1.87 -9.32 -12.87
N HIS A 539 -0.55 -9.40 -12.76
CA HIS A 539 0.34 -10.24 -13.57
C HIS A 539 0.92 -11.43 -12.81
N SER A 540 0.41 -11.75 -11.61
CA SER A 540 0.98 -12.81 -10.75
C SER A 540 2.49 -12.60 -10.54
N LEU A 541 2.88 -11.36 -10.21
CA LEU A 541 4.25 -10.97 -9.88
C LEU A 541 4.26 -10.42 -8.45
N GLU A 542 5.04 -11.04 -7.56
CA GLU A 542 5.21 -10.52 -6.21
C GLU A 542 6.30 -9.46 -6.17
N VAL A 543 5.97 -8.25 -5.74
CA VAL A 543 6.93 -7.16 -5.54
C VAL A 543 7.25 -7.03 -4.05
N ARG A 544 8.55 -7.07 -3.74
CA ARG A 544 9.10 -7.01 -2.38
C ARG A 544 9.86 -5.70 -2.15
N PRO A 545 9.52 -4.90 -1.14
CA PRO A 545 10.20 -3.64 -0.81
C PRO A 545 11.18 -3.81 0.38
N PRO A 546 12.42 -4.31 0.22
CA PRO A 546 13.32 -4.61 1.34
C PRO A 546 13.69 -3.39 2.19
N LEU A 547 13.67 -2.16 1.63
CA LEU A 547 13.91 -0.93 2.39
C LEU A 547 12.78 -0.58 3.37
N LEU A 548 11.63 -1.26 3.28
CA LEU A 548 10.51 -1.18 4.22
C LEU A 548 10.53 -2.28 5.27
N ASP A 549 11.62 -3.05 5.39
CA ASP A 549 11.72 -3.97 6.51
C ASP A 549 11.58 -3.23 7.83
N VAL A 550 10.76 -3.78 8.73
CA VAL A 550 10.44 -3.13 10.00
C VAL A 550 11.66 -2.88 10.87
N ALA A 551 12.72 -3.71 10.77
CA ALA A 551 13.97 -3.51 11.48
C ALA A 551 14.72 -2.27 10.96
N ILE A 552 14.73 -2.04 9.65
CA ILE A 552 15.31 -0.82 9.05
C ILE A 552 14.53 0.41 9.49
N VAL A 553 13.20 0.37 9.41
CA VAL A 553 12.32 1.48 9.81
C VAL A 553 12.54 1.82 11.29
N ARG A 554 12.56 0.81 12.18
CA ARG A 554 12.82 0.99 13.62
C ARG A 554 14.19 1.61 13.90
N THR A 555 15.18 1.27 13.12
CA THR A 555 16.55 1.79 13.29
C THR A 555 16.68 3.22 12.79
N VAL A 556 16.12 3.53 11.61
CA VAL A 556 16.34 4.83 10.94
C VAL A 556 15.43 5.93 11.46
N LEU A 557 14.18 5.59 11.78
CA LEU A 557 13.16 6.60 12.12
C LEU A 557 13.55 7.51 13.29
N PRO A 558 14.07 6.99 14.43
CA PRO A 558 14.42 7.80 15.59
C PRO A 558 15.77 8.52 15.50
N LEU A 559 16.58 8.25 14.44
CA LEU A 559 17.89 8.90 14.29
C LEU A 559 17.75 10.43 14.14
N PRO A 560 18.77 11.21 14.58
CA PRO A 560 18.79 12.66 14.43
C PRO A 560 18.66 13.13 12.98
N ASP A 561 18.00 14.24 12.76
CA ASP A 561 17.74 14.81 11.44
C ASP A 561 19.04 15.18 10.69
N ASP A 562 20.08 15.66 11.40
CA ASP A 562 21.40 16.00 10.84
C ASP A 562 22.20 14.77 10.38
N TRP A 563 21.85 13.57 10.88
CA TRP A 563 22.42 12.31 10.37
C TRP A 563 21.74 11.86 9.08
N LYS A 564 20.43 12.08 8.97
CA LYS A 564 19.64 11.73 7.78
C LYS A 564 19.94 12.64 6.60
N ARG A 565 20.25 13.93 6.86
CA ARG A 565 20.52 14.93 5.84
C ARG A 565 21.73 15.80 6.19
N ASP A 566 22.68 15.87 5.26
CA ASP A 566 23.85 16.74 5.33
C ASP A 566 23.71 18.06 4.51
N GLY A 567 22.57 18.24 3.84
CA GLY A 567 22.29 19.40 2.99
C GLY A 567 22.94 19.36 1.59
N ARG A 568 23.79 18.39 1.31
CA ARG A 568 24.53 18.23 0.04
C ARG A 568 24.16 16.94 -0.68
N THR A 569 24.17 15.83 0.02
CA THR A 569 23.93 14.48 -0.52
C THR A 569 22.46 14.10 -0.38
N PRO A 570 21.75 13.80 -1.46
CA PRO A 570 20.41 13.23 -1.36
C PRO A 570 20.44 11.91 -0.59
N LYS A 571 19.51 11.71 0.37
CA LYS A 571 19.47 10.50 1.21
C LYS A 571 20.83 10.15 1.83
N ALA A 572 21.48 11.14 2.41
CA ALA A 572 22.87 11.04 2.87
C ALA A 572 23.14 9.81 3.74
N LEU A 573 22.22 9.45 4.62
CA LEU A 573 22.33 8.29 5.49
C LEU A 573 22.35 6.96 4.68
N LEU A 574 21.43 6.80 3.70
CA LEU A 574 21.37 5.59 2.86
C LEU A 574 22.63 5.48 2.00
N VAL A 575 23.02 6.57 1.34
CA VAL A 575 24.23 6.63 0.49
C VAL A 575 25.48 6.27 1.27
N ALA A 576 25.63 6.81 2.48
CA ALA A 576 26.76 6.51 3.37
C ALA A 576 26.74 5.05 3.89
N ALA A 577 25.58 4.51 4.20
CA ALA A 577 25.44 3.12 4.65
C ALA A 577 25.72 2.13 3.52
N VAL A 578 25.22 2.36 2.31
CA VAL A 578 25.50 1.52 1.14
C VAL A 578 26.97 1.63 0.72
N GLY A 579 27.49 2.84 0.56
CA GLY A 579 28.93 3.14 0.50
C GLY A 579 29.61 3.03 -0.88
N ASP A 580 28.99 2.40 -1.89
CA ASP A 580 29.58 2.12 -3.21
C ASP A 580 28.70 2.58 -4.39
N LEU A 581 27.73 3.46 -4.13
CA LEU A 581 26.88 3.99 -5.17
C LEU A 581 27.65 4.94 -6.09
N PRO A 582 27.45 4.85 -7.42
CA PRO A 582 28.08 5.77 -8.38
C PRO A 582 27.70 7.23 -8.11
N SER A 583 28.67 8.14 -8.19
CA SER A 583 28.39 9.58 -8.05
C SER A 583 27.41 10.11 -9.11
N SER A 584 27.40 9.52 -10.31
CA SER A 584 26.46 9.81 -11.40
C SER A 584 25.00 9.49 -11.02
N ILE A 585 24.78 8.54 -10.11
CA ILE A 585 23.46 8.21 -9.55
C ILE A 585 23.13 9.14 -8.38
N VAL A 586 24.09 9.31 -7.44
CA VAL A 586 23.88 10.06 -6.20
C VAL A 586 23.54 11.52 -6.45
N PHE A 587 24.27 12.18 -7.35
CA PHE A 587 24.13 13.63 -7.60
C PHE A 587 23.27 13.98 -8.82
N ARG A 588 22.61 12.98 -9.41
CA ARG A 588 21.65 13.21 -10.49
C ARG A 588 20.45 14.01 -9.98
N ARG A 589 19.94 14.92 -10.80
CA ARG A 589 18.65 15.56 -10.53
C ARG A 589 17.57 14.48 -10.52
N LYS A 590 16.82 14.39 -9.42
CA LYS A 590 15.73 13.42 -9.27
C LYS A 590 14.70 13.62 -10.37
N THR A 591 14.44 12.56 -11.12
CA THR A 591 13.30 12.44 -12.04
C THR A 591 12.31 11.45 -11.41
N THR A 592 11.04 11.69 -11.61
CA THR A 592 10.00 10.73 -11.16
C THR A 592 9.74 9.78 -12.32
N PHE A 593 9.75 8.48 -12.03
CA PHE A 593 9.32 7.47 -13.00
C PHE A 593 7.83 7.64 -13.28
N THR A 594 7.50 8.28 -14.38
CA THR A 594 6.12 8.54 -14.80
C THR A 594 6.01 8.53 -16.31
N PHE A 595 4.86 8.15 -16.82
CA PHE A 595 4.55 8.31 -18.23
C PHE A 595 4.40 9.79 -18.61
N PRO A 596 4.56 10.16 -19.88
CA PRO A 596 4.40 11.53 -20.35
C PRO A 596 2.92 11.96 -20.41
N TRP A 597 2.21 11.81 -19.30
CA TRP A 597 0.76 12.04 -19.18
C TRP A 597 0.31 13.39 -19.72
N ALA A 598 1.07 14.46 -19.42
CA ALA A 598 0.72 15.80 -19.89
C ALA A 598 0.68 15.91 -21.43
N ILE A 599 1.55 15.13 -22.12
CA ILE A 599 1.60 15.06 -23.57
C ILE A 599 0.44 14.18 -24.09
N TRP A 600 0.27 13.01 -23.51
CA TRP A 600 -0.74 12.05 -23.95
C TRP A 600 -2.17 12.54 -23.74
N LEU A 601 -2.45 13.20 -22.61
CA LEU A 601 -3.77 13.79 -22.33
C LEU A 601 -4.12 14.97 -23.23
N ARG A 602 -3.13 15.67 -23.80
CA ARG A 602 -3.34 16.68 -24.84
C ARG A 602 -3.37 16.11 -26.26
N GLY A 603 -2.94 14.89 -26.43
CA GLY A 603 -2.84 14.17 -27.70
C GLY A 603 -3.81 12.96 -27.74
N PRO A 604 -3.24 11.74 -27.82
CA PRO A 604 -4.00 10.53 -28.12
C PRO A 604 -5.04 10.15 -27.05
N LEU A 605 -4.84 10.46 -25.78
CA LEU A 605 -5.80 10.18 -24.70
C LEU A 605 -6.92 11.23 -24.58
N ARG A 606 -6.85 12.35 -25.31
CA ARG A 606 -7.82 13.44 -25.19
C ARG A 606 -9.28 12.99 -25.31
N PRO A 607 -9.70 12.26 -26.37
CA PRO A 607 -11.11 11.91 -26.56
C PRO A 607 -11.67 11.06 -25.42
N VAL A 608 -10.90 10.02 -25.03
CA VAL A 608 -11.30 9.08 -23.97
C VAL A 608 -11.38 9.77 -22.62
N THR A 609 -10.40 10.63 -22.31
CA THR A 609 -10.35 11.35 -21.04
C THR A 609 -11.48 12.39 -20.96
N GLN A 610 -11.70 13.16 -22.02
CA GLN A 610 -12.80 14.13 -22.08
C GLN A 610 -14.14 13.45 -21.86
N GLN A 611 -14.41 12.35 -22.56
CA GLN A 611 -15.63 11.58 -22.38
C GLN A 611 -15.78 11.07 -20.94
N ALA A 612 -14.72 10.48 -20.38
CA ALA A 612 -14.73 9.96 -19.01
C ALA A 612 -15.08 11.05 -17.98
N LEU A 613 -14.56 12.27 -18.14
CA LEU A 613 -14.88 13.38 -17.25
C LEU A 613 -16.35 13.84 -17.43
N MET A 614 -16.80 14.01 -18.66
CA MET A 614 -18.16 14.51 -18.93
C MET A 614 -19.26 13.54 -18.47
N ASP A 615 -18.93 12.24 -18.37
CA ASP A 615 -19.86 11.22 -17.90
C ASP A 615 -19.96 11.13 -16.35
N LEU A 616 -19.00 11.69 -15.60
CA LEU A 616 -18.99 11.62 -14.13
C LEU A 616 -20.30 12.08 -13.47
N PRO A 617 -20.90 13.22 -13.84
CA PRO A 617 -22.17 13.67 -13.27
C PRO A 617 -23.34 12.71 -13.51
N ASP A 618 -23.33 12.01 -14.64
CA ASP A 618 -24.36 11.02 -14.97
C ASP A 618 -24.14 9.69 -14.22
N LEU A 619 -22.88 9.31 -13.98
CA LEU A 619 -22.54 8.11 -13.22
C LEU A 619 -22.86 8.27 -11.74
N ILE A 620 -22.53 9.42 -11.18
CA ILE A 620 -22.77 9.74 -9.77
C ILE A 620 -23.38 11.14 -9.72
N GLY A 621 -24.65 11.24 -9.35
CA GLY A 621 -25.36 12.52 -9.28
C GLY A 621 -24.78 13.56 -8.31
N ASP A 622 -23.77 13.18 -7.53
CA ASP A 622 -23.09 14.07 -6.58
C ASP A 622 -22.08 15.01 -7.27
N PHE A 623 -21.66 14.76 -8.52
CA PHE A 623 -20.75 15.65 -9.23
C PHE A 623 -21.50 16.84 -9.87
N ARG A 624 -20.96 18.03 -9.68
CA ARG A 624 -21.41 19.26 -10.35
C ARG A 624 -20.82 19.36 -11.76
N PRO A 625 -21.64 19.37 -12.83
CA PRO A 625 -21.13 19.39 -14.20
C PRO A 625 -20.22 20.59 -14.50
N GLU A 626 -20.51 21.75 -13.91
CA GLU A 626 -19.73 22.98 -14.06
C GLU A 626 -18.34 22.85 -13.44
N GLY A 627 -18.20 22.23 -12.25
CA GLY A 627 -16.92 21.98 -11.58
C GLY A 627 -16.02 21.07 -12.42
N VAL A 628 -16.58 19.98 -12.95
CA VAL A 628 -15.84 19.05 -13.82
C VAL A 628 -15.38 19.75 -15.10
N ARG A 629 -16.26 20.54 -15.74
CA ARG A 629 -15.90 21.33 -16.93
C ARG A 629 -14.81 22.36 -16.63
N ALA A 630 -14.86 23.00 -15.47
CA ALA A 630 -13.84 23.96 -15.05
C ALA A 630 -12.46 23.31 -14.89
N ILE A 631 -12.35 22.12 -14.29
CA ILE A 631 -11.09 21.38 -14.19
C ILE A 631 -10.54 21.04 -15.59
N TRP A 632 -11.39 20.57 -16.49
CA TRP A 632 -10.98 20.28 -17.87
C TRP A 632 -10.45 21.52 -18.58
N GLN A 633 -11.17 22.66 -18.50
CA GLN A 633 -10.75 23.92 -19.11
C GLN A 633 -9.45 24.44 -18.49
N ASN A 634 -9.32 24.40 -17.16
CA ASN A 634 -8.10 24.83 -16.47
C ASN A 634 -6.86 24.01 -16.86
N PHE A 635 -7.03 22.74 -17.21
CA PHE A 635 -5.93 21.92 -17.74
C PHE A 635 -5.48 22.44 -19.13
N TRP A 636 -6.42 22.78 -20.01
CA TRP A 636 -6.09 23.34 -21.33
C TRP A 636 -5.41 24.69 -21.23
N ASP A 637 -5.86 25.52 -20.32
CA ASP A 637 -5.29 26.86 -20.04
C ASP A 637 -3.95 26.80 -19.29
N GLY A 638 -3.46 25.61 -18.91
CA GLY A 638 -2.22 25.46 -18.14
C GLY A 638 -2.34 25.91 -16.67
N LYS A 639 -3.55 26.09 -16.16
CA LYS A 639 -3.83 26.53 -14.78
C LYS A 639 -3.86 25.37 -13.77
N THR A 640 -3.97 24.14 -14.24
CA THR A 640 -3.92 22.93 -13.41
C THR A 640 -3.08 21.84 -14.05
N SER A 641 -2.56 20.90 -13.22
CA SER A 641 -1.73 19.79 -13.67
C SER A 641 -2.56 18.65 -14.28
N TRP A 642 -1.89 17.80 -15.04
CA TRP A 642 -2.46 16.61 -15.64
C TRP A 642 -3.07 15.64 -14.62
N SER A 643 -2.49 15.56 -13.41
CA SER A 643 -2.87 14.60 -12.39
C SER A 643 -4.34 14.73 -11.94
N ARG A 644 -4.88 15.96 -11.94
CA ARG A 644 -6.28 16.23 -11.58
C ARG A 644 -7.26 15.67 -12.60
N VAL A 645 -6.99 15.95 -13.87
CA VAL A 645 -7.79 15.45 -14.99
C VAL A 645 -7.71 13.93 -15.04
N TRP A 646 -6.51 13.38 -14.86
CA TRP A 646 -6.27 11.95 -14.86
C TRP A 646 -6.99 11.24 -13.71
N ALA A 647 -6.94 11.77 -12.50
CA ALA A 647 -7.64 11.19 -11.36
C ALA A 647 -9.16 11.11 -11.61
N LEU A 648 -9.79 12.16 -12.16
CA LEU A 648 -11.20 12.12 -12.49
C LEU A 648 -11.52 11.08 -13.58
N ALA A 649 -10.65 10.94 -14.58
CA ALA A 649 -10.81 9.91 -15.61
C ALA A 649 -10.70 8.49 -15.05
N VAL A 650 -9.70 8.23 -14.21
CA VAL A 650 -9.53 6.94 -13.52
C VAL A 650 -10.77 6.61 -12.68
N LEU A 651 -11.28 7.57 -11.91
CA LEU A 651 -12.49 7.39 -11.12
C LEU A 651 -13.68 6.98 -11.99
N SER A 652 -13.91 7.70 -13.10
CA SER A 652 -14.99 7.40 -14.04
C SER A 652 -14.92 5.97 -14.59
N HIS A 653 -13.72 5.54 -14.99
CA HIS A 653 -13.50 4.17 -15.47
C HIS A 653 -13.73 3.12 -14.39
N TRP A 654 -13.25 3.37 -13.17
CA TRP A 654 -13.42 2.45 -12.04
C TRP A 654 -14.88 2.28 -11.65
N LEU A 655 -15.65 3.37 -11.60
CA LEU A 655 -17.08 3.36 -11.29
C LEU A 655 -17.89 2.52 -12.29
N ARG A 656 -17.57 2.65 -13.58
CA ARG A 656 -18.20 1.84 -14.65
C ARG A 656 -17.83 0.37 -14.54
N ALA A 657 -16.53 0.07 -14.31
CA ALA A 657 -16.04 -1.30 -14.25
C ALA A 657 -16.61 -2.10 -13.06
N ASN A 658 -17.01 -1.43 -11.98
CA ASN A 658 -17.58 -2.03 -10.78
C ASN A 658 -19.09 -1.85 -10.65
N GLU A 659 -19.76 -1.32 -11.69
CA GLU A 659 -21.24 -1.13 -11.72
C GLU A 659 -21.76 -0.41 -10.48
N MET A 660 -21.01 0.61 -10.03
CA MET A 660 -21.33 1.31 -8.79
C MET A 660 -22.69 2.00 -8.90
N LYS A 661 -23.55 1.76 -7.90
CA LYS A 661 -24.89 2.35 -7.83
C LYS A 661 -24.84 3.65 -7.03
N ARG A 662 -25.76 4.56 -7.35
CA ARG A 662 -26.03 5.75 -6.53
C ARG A 662 -26.39 5.29 -5.12
N GLY A 663 -25.74 5.85 -4.09
CA GLY A 663 -26.05 5.61 -2.68
C GLY A 663 -27.36 6.26 -2.25
#